data_25220f3e4a221e70886bd8a28a97b178
#
_entry.id   25220f3e4a221e70886bd8a28a97b178
#
_cell.length_a   1.000
_cell.length_b   1.000
_cell.length_c   1.000
_cell.angle_alpha   90.00
_cell.angle_beta   90.00
_cell.angle_gamma   90.00
#
_symmetry.space_group_name_H-M   'P 1'
#
loop_
_entity.id
_entity.type
_entity.pdbx_description
1 polymer ?
#
loop_
_entity_poly.entity_id
_entity_poly.type
_entity_poly.pdbx_seq_one_letter_code
_entity_poly.pdbx_strand_id
1 'polypeptide(L)'
;MCDIMDGEKRIIQQGIEQQMQRSYIDYSMSVIVGRALPDARDGLKPVHRKILYAMSQLGLQSNRPFKKSATVVGEVLGKYHPHGDTAAYDAMVRMAQPFSLRYVLVDGQGNFGSVDGDSAAAMRYTEARLSKMSNDLLEDLEKNTVDMMDNFDGSLKEPTVLPAKLPNLLVNGSDGIAVGMATKMPPHNLTEVCNAIKYLIDNPDATYLDLMEYVPGPDFPTGGTIYGRSGILSAYETGRGRIKVRANTHFEEMSNGKTRIIVDEIPYQVNKAQLIMNIAEQVKNKQLENITDLRDESDRSGMRIVIELHKDALENVVLENLYKKTQMEVTYGIINLALVDGKPTLLGLKEMMRQYIMHRKNVVVRRTQFDLDVAEKRYHILEGLMKALSMLDETIALIRASKTADEANEGLQGLLDIDSDQAKAILDMRLQKLTGLEIDSIKDEYNKLIELMKDLRDILANESRVLSIIKGDLDEMVQSYGDERRTQINVNALDVDEEDLIEREDVVITISADNYIKRIPLATYRQQNRGGVGLMGMQTKDEDHVKSMFITCSHDYLMFITNHGRLHWLKAYRVPEGSRQSKGKPVVNMIADLEPGEKVEDTVCVSDFPEDKYLAFCTRRGLLKRTALSAYSNVRNKGIKAIKLDEGDELVESAVTDGNEQIILASKKGLACRFDESEVRPTGRDTMGVRGMNLADDDEVVSMAVVKPEDKLLTVTENGYGKISDVDDYRRTHRGGKGVITIKTDDRNGDVVSVRKVSLDDQLMVTSQQGKIIRMFVNEIRETGRNAKGVRIMDMRGDDKITAVEPIISDDEEQAQGPEA
;
A
#
# COMPACT_ATOMS: atom_id res chain seq x y z
N MET A 1 -34.64 -23.37 -58.37
CA MET A 1 -35.33 -22.48 -57.47
C MET A 1 -34.50 -22.33 -56.23
N CYS A 2 -33.73 -21.28 -56.16
CA CYS A 2 -32.93 -20.94 -54.96
C CYS A 2 -33.82 -20.08 -54.08
N ASP A 3 -34.19 -20.60 -52.94
CA ASP A 3 -34.79 -19.80 -51.86
C ASP A 3 -33.68 -18.99 -51.18
N ILE A 4 -33.71 -17.71 -51.44
CA ILE A 4 -32.92 -16.71 -50.72
C ILE A 4 -33.69 -16.48 -49.43
N MET A 5 -33.18 -17.05 -48.32
CA MET A 5 -33.66 -16.72 -46.96
C MET A 5 -33.20 -15.30 -46.62
N ASP A 6 -34.18 -14.42 -46.50
CA ASP A 6 -34.07 -13.04 -46.08
C ASP A 6 -33.61 -13.06 -44.60
N GLY A 7 -32.35 -12.70 -44.36
CA GLY A 7 -31.78 -12.56 -43.03
C GLY A 7 -32.31 -11.32 -42.35
N GLU A 8 -33.37 -11.42 -41.57
CA GLU A 8 -33.81 -10.38 -40.65
C GLU A 8 -32.62 -10.02 -39.71
N LYS A 9 -32.04 -8.86 -39.93
CA LYS A 9 -31.10 -8.25 -39.00
C LYS A 9 -31.85 -8.02 -37.69
N ARG A 10 -31.71 -8.90 -36.71
CA ARG A 10 -32.22 -8.69 -35.38
C ARG A 10 -31.48 -7.49 -34.75
N ILE A 11 -32.12 -6.35 -34.74
CA ILE A 11 -31.68 -5.18 -34.00
C ILE A 11 -32.03 -5.42 -32.54
N ILE A 12 -31.02 -5.70 -31.71
CA ILE A 12 -31.22 -5.83 -30.28
C ILE A 12 -31.00 -4.42 -29.69
N GLN A 13 -32.02 -3.84 -29.09
CA GLN A 13 -31.87 -2.59 -28.32
C GLN A 13 -31.24 -2.94 -26.99
N GLN A 14 -30.05 -2.40 -26.73
CA GLN A 14 -29.33 -2.58 -25.49
C GLN A 14 -28.94 -1.22 -24.93
N GLY A 15 -29.27 -0.96 -23.65
CA GLY A 15 -28.87 0.27 -22.97
C GLY A 15 -27.36 0.41 -22.90
N ILE A 16 -26.83 1.56 -23.25
CA ILE A 16 -25.39 1.85 -23.27
C ILE A 16 -24.74 1.59 -21.91
N GLU A 17 -25.43 1.86 -20.80
CA GLU A 17 -24.95 1.62 -19.43
C GLU A 17 -24.68 0.12 -19.17
N GLN A 18 -25.63 -0.76 -19.57
CA GLN A 18 -25.48 -2.20 -19.41
C GLN A 18 -24.36 -2.75 -20.27
N GLN A 19 -24.23 -2.22 -21.50
CA GLN A 19 -23.14 -2.62 -22.40
C GLN A 19 -21.78 -2.19 -21.84
N MET A 20 -21.67 -0.97 -21.34
CA MET A 20 -20.43 -0.47 -20.71
C MET A 20 -20.08 -1.26 -19.45
N GLN A 21 -21.06 -1.57 -18.58
CA GLN A 21 -20.81 -2.39 -17.39
C GLN A 21 -20.26 -3.77 -17.75
N ARG A 22 -20.89 -4.46 -18.72
CA ARG A 22 -20.41 -5.77 -19.19
C ARG A 22 -18.99 -5.68 -19.75
N SER A 23 -18.78 -4.78 -20.69
CA SER A 23 -17.48 -4.63 -21.33
C SER A 23 -16.39 -4.24 -20.35
N TYR A 24 -16.70 -3.42 -19.32
CA TYR A 24 -15.76 -3.05 -18.28
C TYR A 24 -15.46 -4.22 -17.34
N ILE A 25 -16.46 -5.05 -17.00
CA ILE A 25 -16.24 -6.26 -16.19
C ILE A 25 -15.36 -7.25 -16.97
N ASP A 26 -15.67 -7.51 -18.24
CA ASP A 26 -14.90 -8.44 -19.08
C ASP A 26 -13.45 -7.96 -19.25
N TYR A 27 -13.25 -6.66 -19.50
CA TYR A 27 -11.93 -6.06 -19.57
C TYR A 27 -11.20 -6.17 -18.24
N SER A 28 -11.87 -5.85 -17.13
CA SER A 28 -11.28 -5.92 -15.78
C SER A 28 -10.85 -7.34 -15.44
N MET A 29 -11.69 -8.33 -15.70
CA MET A 29 -11.36 -9.75 -15.51
C MET A 29 -10.16 -10.17 -16.36
N SER A 30 -10.13 -9.78 -17.63
CA SER A 30 -9.00 -10.06 -18.52
C SER A 30 -7.69 -9.44 -18.01
N VAL A 31 -7.72 -8.19 -17.51
CA VAL A 31 -6.54 -7.53 -16.95
C VAL A 31 -6.09 -8.15 -15.62
N ILE A 32 -7.02 -8.49 -14.74
CA ILE A 32 -6.72 -9.07 -13.43
C ILE A 32 -6.12 -10.47 -13.59
N VAL A 33 -6.82 -11.37 -14.29
CA VAL A 33 -6.42 -12.78 -14.37
C VAL A 33 -5.40 -13.01 -15.50
N GLY A 34 -5.57 -12.35 -16.63
CA GLY A 34 -4.78 -12.59 -17.85
C GLY A 34 -3.53 -11.71 -18.02
N ARG A 35 -3.27 -10.72 -17.13
CA ARG A 35 -2.16 -9.78 -17.38
C ARG A 35 -1.37 -9.37 -16.14
N ALA A 36 -2.05 -8.83 -15.11
CA ALA A 36 -1.36 -8.03 -14.09
C ALA A 36 -0.92 -8.83 -12.87
N LEU A 37 -1.67 -9.86 -12.46
CA LEU A 37 -1.40 -10.61 -11.25
C LEU A 37 -0.63 -11.91 -11.52
N PRO A 38 0.32 -12.30 -10.63
CA PRO A 38 0.99 -13.58 -10.68
C PRO A 38 0.08 -14.71 -10.18
N ASP A 39 0.29 -15.93 -10.66
CA ASP A 39 -0.27 -17.14 -10.07
C ASP A 39 0.51 -17.50 -8.79
N ALA A 40 -0.20 -17.86 -7.72
CA ALA A 40 0.43 -18.15 -6.43
C ALA A 40 1.35 -19.40 -6.48
N ARG A 41 1.13 -20.31 -7.43
CA ARG A 41 1.85 -21.58 -7.58
C ARG A 41 3.24 -21.41 -8.17
N ASP A 42 3.38 -20.65 -9.27
CA ASP A 42 4.66 -20.46 -9.98
C ASP A 42 5.22 -19.02 -9.89
N GLY A 43 4.45 -18.08 -9.30
CA GLY A 43 4.87 -16.69 -9.12
C GLY A 43 5.01 -15.88 -10.41
N LEU A 44 4.48 -16.38 -11.53
CA LEU A 44 4.63 -15.77 -12.83
C LEU A 44 3.35 -15.12 -13.32
N LYS A 45 3.49 -13.97 -13.95
CA LYS A 45 2.43 -13.40 -14.78
C LYS A 45 2.34 -14.19 -16.09
N PRO A 46 1.18 -14.17 -16.78
CA PRO A 46 1.02 -14.91 -18.05
C PRO A 46 2.11 -14.59 -19.08
N VAL A 47 2.52 -13.33 -19.25
CA VAL A 47 3.57 -12.96 -20.20
C VAL A 47 4.93 -13.58 -19.85
N HIS A 48 5.32 -13.60 -18.57
CA HIS A 48 6.58 -14.20 -18.12
C HIS A 48 6.58 -15.72 -18.37
N ARG A 49 5.48 -16.39 -18.02
CA ARG A 49 5.32 -17.84 -18.25
C ARG A 49 5.42 -18.19 -19.72
N LYS A 50 4.76 -17.44 -20.60
CA LYS A 50 4.78 -17.63 -22.04
C LYS A 50 6.17 -17.41 -22.64
N ILE A 51 6.92 -16.42 -22.13
CA ILE A 51 8.31 -16.17 -22.59
C ILE A 51 9.19 -17.36 -22.20
N LEU A 52 9.18 -17.82 -20.94
CA LEU A 52 10.00 -18.93 -20.49
C LEU A 52 9.62 -20.23 -21.23
N TYR A 53 8.33 -20.48 -21.45
CA TYR A 53 7.85 -21.61 -22.22
C TYR A 53 8.31 -21.56 -23.68
N ALA A 54 8.17 -20.42 -24.36
CA ALA A 54 8.64 -20.24 -25.73
C ALA A 54 10.16 -20.44 -25.86
N MET A 55 10.93 -19.93 -24.89
CA MET A 55 12.39 -20.15 -24.86
C MET A 55 12.74 -21.63 -24.69
N SER A 56 11.99 -22.38 -23.89
CA SER A 56 12.15 -23.82 -23.75
C SER A 56 11.84 -24.56 -25.05
N GLN A 57 10.73 -24.20 -25.72
CA GLN A 57 10.36 -24.78 -27.02
C GLN A 57 11.38 -24.49 -28.14
N LEU A 58 12.04 -23.35 -28.07
CA LEU A 58 13.16 -22.99 -28.96
C LEU A 58 14.48 -23.71 -28.61
N GLY A 59 14.52 -24.52 -27.55
CA GLY A 59 15.70 -25.23 -27.07
C GLY A 59 16.78 -24.30 -26.52
N LEU A 60 16.41 -23.17 -25.92
CA LEU A 60 17.33 -22.16 -25.38
C LEU A 60 17.69 -22.40 -23.92
N GLN A 61 18.05 -23.66 -23.56
CA GLN A 61 18.51 -23.98 -22.21
C GLN A 61 19.82 -23.24 -21.87
N SER A 62 20.13 -23.14 -20.58
CA SER A 62 21.30 -22.43 -20.06
C SER A 62 22.67 -22.89 -20.61
N ASN A 63 22.75 -24.13 -21.08
CA ASN A 63 23.96 -24.74 -21.68
C ASN A 63 24.00 -24.62 -23.21
N ARG A 64 23.03 -23.96 -23.84
CA ARG A 64 22.95 -23.78 -25.29
C ARG A 64 23.41 -22.36 -25.70
N PRO A 65 23.78 -22.18 -26.98
CA PRO A 65 24.12 -20.82 -27.45
C PRO A 65 22.99 -19.83 -27.32
N PHE A 66 23.35 -18.55 -27.14
CA PHE A 66 22.39 -17.43 -27.15
C PHE A 66 21.73 -17.30 -28.53
N LYS A 67 20.49 -16.81 -28.56
CA LYS A 67 19.79 -16.35 -29.76
C LYS A 67 19.37 -14.89 -29.61
N LYS A 68 19.18 -14.21 -30.75
CA LYS A 68 18.67 -12.85 -30.78
C LYS A 68 17.35 -12.73 -30.01
N SER A 69 17.22 -11.72 -29.17
CA SER A 69 15.99 -11.45 -28.43
C SER A 69 14.78 -11.32 -29.35
N ALA A 70 14.96 -10.77 -30.54
CA ALA A 70 13.92 -10.68 -31.57
C ALA A 70 13.34 -12.05 -31.98
N THR A 71 14.15 -13.12 -31.95
CA THR A 71 13.67 -14.48 -32.22
C THR A 71 12.73 -14.98 -31.13
N VAL A 72 13.10 -14.73 -29.87
CA VAL A 72 12.26 -15.10 -28.71
C VAL A 72 10.94 -14.33 -28.73
N VAL A 73 11.01 -13.00 -28.91
CA VAL A 73 9.82 -12.13 -28.97
C VAL A 73 8.92 -12.55 -30.14
N GLY A 74 9.48 -12.83 -31.32
CA GLY A 74 8.70 -13.30 -32.46
C GLY A 74 7.97 -14.61 -32.21
N GLU A 75 8.62 -15.58 -31.55
CA GLU A 75 8.01 -16.86 -31.15
C GLU A 75 6.85 -16.66 -30.15
N VAL A 76 7.08 -15.81 -29.15
CA VAL A 76 6.07 -15.47 -28.13
C VAL A 76 4.84 -14.85 -28.76
N LEU A 77 5.02 -13.85 -29.61
CA LEU A 77 3.93 -13.13 -30.27
C LEU A 77 3.15 -14.00 -31.25
N GLY A 78 3.91 -14.76 -32.05
CA GLY A 78 3.30 -15.58 -33.11
C GLY A 78 2.53 -16.78 -32.59
N LYS A 79 2.86 -17.29 -31.41
CA LYS A 79 2.29 -18.56 -30.92
C LYS A 79 1.52 -18.47 -29.61
N TYR A 80 1.85 -17.54 -28.70
CA TYR A 80 1.33 -17.59 -27.33
C TYR A 80 0.74 -16.28 -26.82
N HIS A 81 1.24 -15.11 -27.26
CA HIS A 81 0.90 -13.83 -26.62
C HIS A 81 0.62 -12.74 -27.66
N PRO A 82 -0.60 -12.61 -28.20
CA PRO A 82 -0.95 -11.71 -29.30
C PRO A 82 -1.09 -10.24 -28.83
N HIS A 83 -0.03 -9.67 -28.23
CA HIS A 83 0.04 -8.30 -27.75
C HIS A 83 1.27 -7.59 -28.33
N GLY A 84 1.53 -6.34 -27.90
CA GLY A 84 2.65 -5.55 -28.43
C GLY A 84 4.03 -6.19 -28.19
N ASP A 85 4.90 -6.14 -29.20
CA ASP A 85 6.27 -6.64 -29.17
C ASP A 85 7.13 -5.99 -28.08
N THR A 86 6.98 -4.68 -27.91
CA THR A 86 7.67 -3.91 -26.86
C THR A 86 7.34 -4.44 -25.48
N ALA A 87 6.05 -4.73 -25.20
CA ALA A 87 5.64 -5.25 -23.90
C ALA A 87 6.25 -6.63 -23.59
N ALA A 88 6.29 -7.52 -24.59
CA ALA A 88 6.92 -8.83 -24.45
C ALA A 88 8.45 -8.71 -24.28
N TYR A 89 9.10 -7.81 -25.05
CA TYR A 89 10.52 -7.57 -24.91
C TYR A 89 10.88 -6.97 -23.56
N ASP A 90 10.15 -5.95 -23.10
CA ASP A 90 10.39 -5.31 -21.79
C ASP A 90 10.19 -6.29 -20.62
N ALA A 91 9.22 -7.19 -20.71
CA ALA A 91 9.03 -8.25 -19.74
C ALA A 91 10.24 -9.22 -19.70
N MET A 92 10.76 -9.60 -20.86
CA MET A 92 11.98 -10.43 -20.97
C MET A 92 13.22 -9.69 -20.43
N VAL A 93 13.35 -8.40 -20.77
CA VAL A 93 14.45 -7.55 -20.27
C VAL A 93 14.48 -7.52 -18.75
N ARG A 94 13.33 -7.29 -18.11
CA ARG A 94 13.24 -7.28 -16.64
C ARG A 94 13.66 -8.61 -16.02
N MET A 95 13.35 -9.74 -16.65
CA MET A 95 13.78 -11.06 -16.18
C MET A 95 15.28 -11.29 -16.29
N ALA A 96 16.00 -10.48 -17.07
CA ALA A 96 17.45 -10.54 -17.24
C ALA A 96 18.21 -9.51 -16.37
N GLN A 97 17.52 -8.57 -15.73
CA GLN A 97 18.14 -7.49 -14.96
C GLN A 97 18.43 -7.90 -13.51
N PRO A 98 19.72 -7.97 -13.08
CA PRO A 98 20.09 -8.37 -11.72
C PRO A 98 19.73 -7.34 -10.64
N PHE A 99 19.38 -6.10 -11.04
CA PHE A 99 18.89 -5.04 -10.16
C PHE A 99 17.35 -4.99 -10.08
N SER A 100 16.65 -5.74 -10.95
CA SER A 100 15.18 -5.85 -10.96
C SER A 100 14.70 -7.14 -10.32
N LEU A 101 15.35 -8.28 -10.58
CA LEU A 101 15.05 -9.57 -9.98
C LEU A 101 16.15 -10.00 -9.03
N ARG A 102 15.77 -10.54 -7.88
CA ARG A 102 16.73 -11.08 -6.91
C ARG A 102 17.45 -12.32 -7.46
N TYR A 103 16.75 -13.11 -8.27
CA TYR A 103 17.23 -14.27 -8.98
C TYR A 103 16.79 -14.21 -10.43
N VAL A 104 17.69 -13.93 -11.34
CA VAL A 104 17.40 -13.73 -12.76
C VAL A 104 16.92 -15.00 -13.44
N LEU A 105 15.89 -14.87 -14.28
CA LEU A 105 15.28 -15.98 -15.01
C LEU A 105 15.76 -16.05 -16.47
N VAL A 106 16.26 -14.96 -17.02
CA VAL A 106 16.82 -14.90 -18.37
C VAL A 106 18.30 -14.53 -18.27
N ASP A 107 19.13 -15.29 -18.96
CA ASP A 107 20.55 -14.96 -19.16
C ASP A 107 20.66 -14.14 -20.45
N GLY A 108 21.05 -12.86 -20.29
CA GLY A 108 21.11 -11.89 -21.37
C GLY A 108 22.53 -11.54 -21.75
N GLN A 109 22.78 -11.37 -23.06
CA GLN A 109 24.03 -10.87 -23.60
C GLN A 109 23.79 -9.57 -24.38
N GLY A 110 24.53 -8.51 -24.03
CA GLY A 110 24.38 -7.16 -24.57
C GLY A 110 23.87 -6.18 -23.53
N ASN A 111 23.31 -5.04 -23.95
CA ASN A 111 22.78 -4.02 -23.07
C ASN A 111 21.32 -4.28 -22.75
N PHE A 112 21.04 -4.73 -21.53
CA PHE A 112 19.72 -4.92 -20.96
C PHE A 112 19.29 -3.79 -20.01
N GLY A 113 19.86 -2.60 -20.13
CA GLY A 113 19.59 -1.47 -19.26
C GLY A 113 20.53 -1.42 -18.05
N SER A 114 20.40 -0.36 -17.27
CA SER A 114 21.23 -0.13 -16.07
C SER A 114 20.39 0.41 -14.90
N VAL A 115 20.99 0.44 -13.72
CA VAL A 115 20.40 1.07 -12.53
C VAL A 115 20.27 2.60 -12.67
N ASP A 116 20.95 3.19 -13.64
CA ASP A 116 20.84 4.60 -14.02
C ASP A 116 19.58 4.92 -14.83
N GLY A 117 18.78 3.88 -15.15
CA GLY A 117 17.57 4.03 -15.93
C GLY A 117 17.79 4.04 -17.43
N ASP A 118 18.97 3.64 -17.90
CA ASP A 118 19.19 3.41 -19.32
C ASP A 118 18.26 2.33 -19.84
N SER A 119 17.67 2.57 -21.00
CA SER A 119 16.84 1.58 -21.67
C SER A 119 17.68 0.44 -22.24
N ALA A 120 17.10 -0.75 -22.29
CA ALA A 120 17.74 -1.85 -23.02
C ALA A 120 17.93 -1.49 -24.50
N ALA A 121 18.98 -2.01 -25.12
CA ALA A 121 19.16 -1.91 -26.57
C ALA A 121 18.03 -2.62 -27.31
N ALA A 122 17.72 -2.20 -28.52
CA ALA A 122 16.67 -2.84 -29.33
C ALA A 122 16.91 -4.35 -29.47
N MET A 123 15.81 -5.14 -29.46
CA MET A 123 15.84 -6.61 -29.45
C MET A 123 16.63 -7.29 -30.56
N ARG A 124 16.95 -6.56 -31.64
CA ARG A 124 17.81 -7.04 -32.73
C ARG A 124 19.29 -7.07 -32.35
N TYR A 125 19.71 -6.33 -31.31
CA TYR A 125 21.10 -6.26 -30.84
C TYR A 125 21.37 -7.17 -29.66
N THR A 126 20.38 -7.35 -28.78
CA THR A 126 20.50 -8.20 -27.58
C THR A 126 20.29 -9.68 -27.91
N GLU A 127 20.86 -10.54 -27.09
CA GLU A 127 20.72 -11.99 -27.18
C GLU A 127 20.31 -12.55 -25.83
N ALA A 128 19.56 -13.65 -25.83
CA ALA A 128 19.02 -14.23 -24.61
C ALA A 128 18.99 -15.77 -24.66
N ARG A 129 19.03 -16.38 -23.49
CA ARG A 129 18.75 -17.80 -23.22
C ARG A 129 18.17 -17.95 -21.82
N LEU A 130 17.66 -19.13 -21.46
CA LEU A 130 17.21 -19.42 -20.11
C LEU A 130 18.40 -19.39 -19.14
N SER A 131 18.20 -18.85 -17.95
CA SER A 131 19.13 -19.03 -16.83
C SER A 131 19.08 -20.49 -16.33
N LYS A 132 20.06 -20.91 -15.52
CA LYS A 132 20.01 -22.25 -14.89
C LYS A 132 18.74 -22.43 -14.06
N MET A 133 18.38 -21.41 -13.29
CA MET A 133 17.21 -21.40 -12.40
C MET A 133 15.88 -21.52 -13.15
N SER A 134 15.82 -21.03 -14.38
CA SER A 134 14.64 -21.17 -15.24
C SER A 134 14.46 -22.60 -15.77
N ASN A 135 15.56 -23.35 -15.94
CA ASN A 135 15.45 -24.75 -16.27
C ASN A 135 14.73 -25.54 -15.16
N ASP A 136 15.00 -25.19 -13.89
CA ASP A 136 14.34 -25.82 -12.74
C ASP A 136 12.86 -25.43 -12.58
N LEU A 137 12.48 -24.23 -13.06
CA LEU A 137 11.07 -23.86 -13.15
C LEU A 137 10.30 -24.68 -14.19
N LEU A 138 10.98 -25.13 -15.25
CA LEU A 138 10.44 -25.85 -16.40
C LEU A 138 10.67 -27.37 -16.31
N GLU A 139 11.40 -27.84 -15.30
CA GLU A 139 11.75 -29.25 -15.13
C GLU A 139 10.49 -30.13 -15.09
N ASP A 140 10.55 -31.28 -15.78
CA ASP A 140 9.47 -32.27 -15.86
C ASP A 140 8.15 -31.77 -16.53
N LEU A 141 8.19 -30.65 -17.26
CA LEU A 141 7.01 -30.12 -17.95
C LEU A 141 6.41 -31.12 -18.95
N GLU A 142 7.26 -31.93 -19.62
CA GLU A 142 6.88 -32.97 -20.57
C GLU A 142 6.26 -34.20 -19.92
N LYS A 143 6.35 -34.36 -18.61
CA LYS A 143 5.81 -35.48 -17.82
C LYS A 143 4.36 -35.26 -17.34
N ASN A 144 3.59 -34.47 -18.03
CA ASN A 144 2.19 -34.18 -17.70
C ASN A 144 1.99 -33.68 -16.25
N THR A 145 2.95 -32.93 -15.71
CA THR A 145 2.97 -32.45 -14.32
C THR A 145 1.99 -31.32 -14.06
N VAL A 146 1.63 -30.56 -15.11
CA VAL A 146 0.71 -29.43 -15.07
C VAL A 146 -0.35 -29.54 -16.16
N ASP A 147 -1.45 -28.78 -16.04
CA ASP A 147 -2.48 -28.77 -17.04
C ASP A 147 -2.08 -27.88 -18.22
N MET A 148 -2.43 -28.33 -19.43
CA MET A 148 -2.22 -27.61 -20.67
C MET A 148 -3.53 -27.01 -21.15
N MET A 149 -3.51 -25.78 -21.64
CA MET A 149 -4.66 -25.11 -22.27
C MET A 149 -4.36 -24.78 -23.73
N ASP A 150 -5.39 -24.49 -24.50
CA ASP A 150 -5.22 -24.00 -25.86
C ASP A 150 -4.62 -22.59 -25.85
N ASN A 151 -3.72 -22.30 -26.78
CA ASN A 151 -3.23 -20.96 -27.02
C ASN A 151 -4.36 -20.05 -27.56
N PHE A 152 -4.08 -18.78 -27.86
CA PHE A 152 -5.08 -17.79 -28.28
C PHE A 152 -5.84 -18.14 -29.56
N ASP A 153 -5.29 -18.94 -30.47
CA ASP A 153 -5.92 -19.37 -31.74
C ASP A 153 -6.33 -20.86 -31.76
N GLY A 154 -6.08 -21.59 -30.67
CA GLY A 154 -6.42 -23.02 -30.56
C GLY A 154 -5.50 -23.95 -31.35
N SER A 155 -4.43 -23.46 -31.97
CA SER A 155 -3.52 -24.25 -32.79
C SER A 155 -2.48 -25.03 -31.98
N LEU A 156 -2.11 -24.56 -30.81
CA LEU A 156 -1.09 -25.11 -29.94
C LEU A 156 -1.56 -25.19 -28.50
N LYS A 157 -0.82 -25.93 -27.70
CA LYS A 157 -1.01 -26.00 -26.24
C LYS A 157 0.05 -25.18 -25.50
N GLU A 158 -0.38 -24.54 -24.42
CA GLU A 158 0.50 -23.85 -23.48
C GLU A 158 0.21 -24.27 -22.03
N PRO A 159 1.18 -24.24 -21.11
CA PRO A 159 0.95 -24.62 -19.72
C PRO A 159 0.17 -23.53 -18.99
N THR A 160 -0.81 -23.96 -18.18
CA THR A 160 -1.58 -23.04 -17.31
C THR A 160 -0.71 -22.48 -16.21
N VAL A 161 0.28 -23.26 -15.74
CA VAL A 161 1.26 -22.93 -14.69
C VAL A 161 2.51 -23.77 -14.96
N LEU A 162 3.69 -23.34 -14.50
CA LEU A 162 4.92 -24.13 -14.60
C LEU A 162 5.05 -25.10 -13.40
N PRO A 163 5.83 -26.20 -13.53
CA PRO A 163 6.09 -27.14 -12.43
C PRO A 163 6.77 -26.48 -11.22
N ALA A 164 7.58 -25.44 -11.46
CA ALA A 164 8.12 -24.51 -10.47
C ALA A 164 8.80 -25.16 -9.26
N LYS A 165 9.94 -25.83 -9.48
CA LYS A 165 10.80 -26.35 -8.40
C LYS A 165 11.30 -25.21 -7.49
N LEU A 166 11.56 -24.02 -8.06
CA LEU A 166 11.89 -22.77 -7.36
C LEU A 166 10.63 -22.13 -6.76
N PRO A 167 10.61 -21.70 -5.50
CA PRO A 167 9.51 -20.91 -4.91
C PRO A 167 9.51 -19.45 -5.40
N ASN A 168 9.31 -19.26 -6.71
CA ASN A 168 9.57 -18.02 -7.43
C ASN A 168 8.72 -16.83 -6.92
N LEU A 169 7.47 -17.06 -6.49
CA LEU A 169 6.63 -15.99 -5.93
C LEU A 169 7.30 -15.30 -4.74
N LEU A 170 7.92 -16.07 -3.87
CA LEU A 170 8.59 -15.58 -2.66
C LEU A 170 9.96 -14.99 -2.97
N VAL A 171 10.78 -15.69 -3.76
CA VAL A 171 12.19 -15.30 -3.95
C VAL A 171 12.36 -14.10 -4.90
N ASN A 172 11.48 -13.95 -5.88
CA ASN A 172 11.54 -12.83 -6.83
C ASN A 172 10.44 -11.77 -6.60
N GLY A 173 9.38 -12.14 -5.89
CA GLY A 173 8.23 -11.26 -5.74
C GLY A 173 7.49 -10.98 -7.04
N SER A 174 6.62 -9.99 -7.02
CA SER A 174 5.90 -9.51 -8.22
C SER A 174 5.38 -8.10 -8.01
N ASP A 175 5.40 -7.28 -9.05
CA ASP A 175 4.82 -5.93 -9.07
C ASP A 175 3.86 -5.80 -10.25
N GLY A 176 2.63 -5.34 -10.02
CA GLY A 176 1.62 -5.22 -11.07
C GLY A 176 0.43 -4.38 -10.69
N ILE A 177 -0.09 -3.65 -11.67
CA ILE A 177 -1.27 -2.80 -11.52
C ILE A 177 -2.40 -3.38 -12.37
N ALA A 178 -3.48 -3.78 -11.72
CA ALA A 178 -4.71 -4.24 -12.33
C ALA A 178 -5.83 -3.18 -12.22
N VAL A 179 -7.02 -3.51 -12.66
CA VAL A 179 -8.18 -2.64 -12.50
C VAL A 179 -8.69 -2.76 -11.06
N GLY A 180 -8.66 -1.65 -10.32
CA GLY A 180 -9.14 -1.57 -8.94
C GLY A 180 -8.26 -2.24 -7.88
N MET A 181 -7.14 -2.86 -8.27
CA MET A 181 -6.20 -3.52 -7.35
C MET A 181 -4.78 -3.53 -7.89
N ALA A 182 -3.81 -3.69 -7.00
CA ALA A 182 -2.40 -3.80 -7.35
C ALA A 182 -1.73 -4.88 -6.49
N THR A 183 -0.69 -5.48 -7.04
CA THR A 183 0.25 -6.34 -6.30
C THR A 183 1.60 -5.68 -6.23
N LYS A 184 2.26 -5.76 -5.08
CA LYS A 184 3.64 -5.31 -4.87
C LYS A 184 4.28 -6.21 -3.82
N MET A 185 4.74 -7.36 -4.27
CA MET A 185 5.39 -8.38 -3.43
C MET A 185 6.89 -8.17 -3.44
N PRO A 186 7.53 -8.04 -2.28
CA PRO A 186 8.98 -7.94 -2.23
C PRO A 186 9.65 -9.30 -2.47
N PRO A 187 10.89 -9.32 -3.00
CA PRO A 187 11.71 -10.51 -3.10
C PRO A 187 12.28 -10.93 -1.73
N HIS A 188 12.69 -12.22 -1.61
CA HIS A 188 13.28 -12.78 -0.39
C HIS A 188 14.50 -13.65 -0.71
N ASN A 189 15.34 -13.90 0.28
CA ASN A 189 16.48 -14.78 0.15
C ASN A 189 16.05 -16.26 -0.05
N LEU A 190 16.67 -16.93 -1.03
CA LEU A 190 16.32 -18.30 -1.39
C LEU A 190 16.57 -19.29 -0.24
N THR A 191 17.73 -19.19 0.41
CA THR A 191 18.09 -20.09 1.52
C THR A 191 17.11 -19.97 2.67
N GLU A 192 16.74 -18.75 3.03
CA GLU A 192 15.77 -18.46 4.08
C GLU A 192 14.39 -19.03 3.75
N VAL A 193 13.89 -18.75 2.54
CA VAL A 193 12.59 -19.25 2.08
C VAL A 193 12.54 -20.78 2.04
N CYS A 194 13.55 -21.42 1.47
CA CYS A 194 13.62 -22.89 1.41
C CYS A 194 13.65 -23.52 2.82
N ASN A 195 14.41 -22.95 3.76
CA ASN A 195 14.45 -23.43 5.13
C ASN A 195 13.11 -23.24 5.85
N ALA A 196 12.44 -22.11 5.65
CA ALA A 196 11.11 -21.87 6.20
C ALA A 196 10.05 -22.84 5.63
N ILE A 197 10.10 -23.13 4.32
CA ILE A 197 9.20 -24.11 3.70
C ILE A 197 9.44 -25.51 4.28
N LYS A 198 10.69 -25.93 4.46
CA LYS A 198 11.02 -27.20 5.08
C LYS A 198 10.49 -27.28 6.51
N TYR A 199 10.66 -26.20 7.29
CA TYR A 199 10.12 -26.11 8.65
C TYR A 199 8.58 -26.20 8.65
N LEU A 200 7.89 -25.51 7.73
CA LEU A 200 6.43 -25.56 7.59
C LEU A 200 5.92 -26.96 7.19
N ILE A 201 6.68 -27.71 6.38
CA ILE A 201 6.36 -29.10 6.04
C ILE A 201 6.38 -29.98 7.29
N ASP A 202 7.38 -29.79 8.18
CA ASP A 202 7.49 -30.55 9.42
C ASP A 202 6.52 -30.09 10.52
N ASN A 203 6.11 -28.79 10.49
CA ASN A 203 5.26 -28.15 11.47
C ASN A 203 4.08 -27.42 10.77
N PRO A 204 3.04 -28.13 10.32
CA PRO A 204 1.94 -27.53 9.55
C PRO A 204 1.16 -26.46 10.30
N ASP A 205 1.18 -26.49 11.64
CA ASP A 205 0.51 -25.52 12.51
C ASP A 205 1.37 -24.29 12.84
N ALA A 206 2.63 -24.23 12.38
CA ALA A 206 3.52 -23.09 12.60
C ALA A 206 2.85 -21.77 12.25
N THR A 207 3.07 -20.75 13.08
CA THR A 207 2.55 -19.40 12.86
C THR A 207 3.47 -18.62 11.91
N TYR A 208 3.03 -17.44 11.47
CA TYR A 208 3.90 -16.55 10.69
C TYR A 208 5.11 -16.07 11.52
N LEU A 209 4.99 -15.98 12.84
CA LEU A 209 6.09 -15.61 13.73
C LEU A 209 7.19 -16.67 13.77
N ASP A 210 6.81 -17.96 13.83
CA ASP A 210 7.77 -19.06 13.77
C ASP A 210 8.51 -19.09 12.42
N LEU A 211 7.81 -18.79 11.32
CA LEU A 211 8.42 -18.70 10.00
C LEU A 211 9.36 -17.52 9.86
N MET A 212 9.14 -16.43 10.62
CA MET A 212 10.01 -15.26 10.63
C MET A 212 11.37 -15.50 11.29
N GLU A 213 11.54 -16.57 12.03
CA GLU A 213 12.86 -16.99 12.52
C GLU A 213 13.78 -17.40 11.35
N TYR A 214 13.18 -17.92 10.28
CA TYR A 214 13.89 -18.33 9.06
C TYR A 214 13.88 -17.22 8.00
N VAL A 215 12.79 -16.46 7.84
CA VAL A 215 12.63 -15.38 6.87
C VAL A 215 12.38 -14.06 7.63
N PRO A 216 13.43 -13.38 8.09
CA PRO A 216 13.29 -12.18 8.93
C PRO A 216 12.66 -10.99 8.19
N GLY A 217 12.71 -10.98 6.85
CA GLY A 217 12.14 -9.91 6.03
C GLY A 217 12.51 -10.01 4.56
N PRO A 218 12.09 -9.06 3.74
CA PRO A 218 12.46 -8.93 2.33
C PRO A 218 13.97 -8.86 2.12
N ASP A 219 14.43 -9.30 0.94
CA ASP A 219 15.82 -9.25 0.51
C ASP A 219 15.91 -8.70 -0.92
N PHE A 220 16.18 -7.41 -1.03
CA PHE A 220 16.19 -6.70 -2.31
C PHE A 220 17.46 -6.93 -3.11
N PRO A 221 17.41 -6.99 -4.45
CA PRO A 221 18.57 -7.21 -5.29
C PRO A 221 19.60 -6.09 -5.18
N THR A 222 19.18 -4.86 -4.87
CA THR A 222 20.03 -3.67 -4.71
C THR A 222 20.52 -3.45 -3.29
N GLY A 223 20.24 -4.37 -2.35
CA GLY A 223 20.67 -4.24 -0.95
C GLY A 223 19.85 -3.22 -0.17
N GLY A 224 20.52 -2.32 0.51
CA GLY A 224 19.92 -1.33 1.39
C GLY A 224 19.58 -1.86 2.78
N THR A 225 19.07 -0.99 3.65
CA THR A 225 18.68 -1.36 5.02
C THR A 225 17.20 -1.08 5.25
N ILE A 226 16.47 -2.09 5.73
CA ILE A 226 15.07 -1.95 6.19
C ILE A 226 15.09 -1.44 7.62
N TYR A 227 14.32 -0.38 7.88
CA TYR A 227 14.15 0.22 9.20
C TYR A 227 12.78 -0.12 9.78
N GLY A 228 12.80 -0.70 10.99
CA GLY A 228 11.60 -1.15 11.70
C GLY A 228 11.14 -2.58 11.31
N ARG A 229 10.36 -3.20 12.18
CA ARG A 229 9.85 -4.57 12.03
C ARG A 229 8.34 -4.65 11.85
N SER A 230 7.59 -3.65 12.31
CA SER A 230 6.11 -3.65 12.33
C SER A 230 5.49 -3.84 10.94
N GLY A 231 6.06 -3.15 9.93
CA GLY A 231 5.60 -3.28 8.56
C GLY A 231 5.82 -4.67 7.96
N ILE A 232 6.91 -5.37 8.34
CA ILE A 232 7.19 -6.76 7.95
C ILE A 232 6.17 -7.69 8.63
N LEU A 233 5.97 -7.55 9.95
CA LEU A 233 5.00 -8.33 10.72
C LEU A 233 3.61 -8.23 10.10
N SER A 234 3.12 -7.01 9.87
CA SER A 234 1.82 -6.77 9.24
C SER A 234 1.71 -7.40 7.86
N ALA A 235 2.76 -7.30 7.02
CA ALA A 235 2.77 -7.89 5.68
C ALA A 235 2.73 -9.43 5.72
N TYR A 236 3.42 -10.06 6.66
CA TYR A 236 3.49 -11.52 6.77
C TYR A 236 2.24 -12.11 7.39
N GLU A 237 1.57 -11.37 8.26
CA GLU A 237 0.29 -11.77 8.83
C GLU A 237 -0.87 -11.54 7.84
N THR A 238 -1.03 -10.29 7.35
CA THR A 238 -2.24 -9.85 6.65
C THR A 238 -2.08 -9.79 5.13
N GLY A 239 -0.86 -9.89 4.61
CA GLY A 239 -0.54 -9.64 3.21
C GLY A 239 -0.37 -8.16 2.87
N ARG A 240 -0.47 -7.23 3.85
CA ARG A 240 -0.27 -5.79 3.65
C ARG A 240 0.67 -5.21 4.70
N GLY A 241 1.59 -4.36 4.26
CA GLY A 241 2.52 -3.69 5.16
C GLY A 241 3.21 -2.51 4.49
N ARG A 242 3.95 -1.73 5.29
CA ARG A 242 4.80 -0.64 4.80
C ARG A 242 6.13 -0.75 5.51
N ILE A 243 7.21 -0.73 4.76
CA ILE A 243 8.58 -0.75 5.27
C ILE A 243 9.34 0.47 4.76
N LYS A 244 10.21 1.02 5.59
CA LYS A 244 11.15 2.08 5.18
C LYS A 244 12.45 1.41 4.76
N VAL A 245 12.94 1.75 3.58
CA VAL A 245 14.20 1.22 3.03
C VAL A 245 15.13 2.40 2.81
N ARG A 246 16.31 2.36 3.43
CA ARG A 246 17.36 3.37 3.31
C ARG A 246 18.53 2.87 2.48
N ALA A 247 19.17 3.79 1.80
CA ALA A 247 20.46 3.59 1.17
C ALA A 247 21.52 3.21 2.20
N ASN A 248 22.46 2.34 1.86
CA ASN A 248 23.61 2.06 2.70
C ASN A 248 24.71 3.09 2.41
N THR A 249 25.23 3.68 3.49
CA THR A 249 26.21 4.76 3.41
C THR A 249 27.31 4.59 4.45
N HIS A 250 28.50 5.10 4.14
CA HIS A 250 29.57 5.26 5.11
C HIS A 250 30.27 6.61 4.93
N PHE A 251 31.02 7.03 5.96
CA PHE A 251 31.79 8.27 5.91
C PHE A 251 33.24 7.96 5.60
N GLU A 252 33.84 8.80 4.78
CA GLU A 252 35.30 8.79 4.51
C GLU A 252 35.92 10.16 4.76
N GLU A 253 37.02 10.18 5.48
CA GLU A 253 37.82 11.41 5.68
C GLU A 253 38.73 11.66 4.47
N MET A 254 38.77 12.89 4.03
CA MET A 254 39.64 13.36 2.97
C MET A 254 40.94 13.92 3.53
N SER A 255 42.00 13.89 2.72
CA SER A 255 43.35 14.42 3.12
C SER A 255 43.34 15.90 3.47
N ASN A 256 42.33 16.66 3.09
CA ASN A 256 42.17 18.08 3.39
C ASN A 256 41.34 18.34 4.67
N GLY A 257 41.01 17.30 5.45
CA GLY A 257 40.21 17.39 6.69
C GLY A 257 38.72 17.66 6.44
N LYS A 258 38.21 17.38 5.24
CA LYS A 258 36.79 17.35 4.94
C LYS A 258 36.31 15.90 5.01
N THR A 259 35.03 15.71 5.26
CA THR A 259 34.37 14.42 5.20
C THR A 259 33.51 14.30 3.94
N ARG A 260 33.38 13.10 3.44
CA ARG A 260 32.47 12.76 2.36
C ARG A 260 31.56 11.59 2.75
N ILE A 261 30.32 11.64 2.30
CA ILE A 261 29.37 10.53 2.40
C ILE A 261 29.49 9.69 1.13
N ILE A 262 29.72 8.41 1.29
CA ILE A 262 29.70 7.43 0.21
C ILE A 262 28.40 6.65 0.28
N VAL A 263 27.71 6.53 -0.85
CA VAL A 263 26.51 5.71 -0.97
C VAL A 263 26.89 4.48 -1.79
N ASP A 264 26.87 3.32 -1.14
CA ASP A 264 27.23 2.02 -1.74
C ASP A 264 26.04 1.29 -2.33
N GLU A 265 24.87 1.48 -1.74
CA GLU A 265 23.62 0.84 -2.16
C GLU A 265 22.46 1.83 -2.07
N ILE A 266 21.54 1.75 -3.02
CA ILE A 266 20.32 2.56 -3.07
C ILE A 266 19.08 1.69 -2.86
N PRO A 267 17.97 2.27 -2.37
CA PRO A 267 16.73 1.54 -2.19
C PRO A 267 16.23 0.91 -3.50
N TYR A 268 15.57 -0.23 -3.37
CA TYR A 268 15.03 -0.98 -4.49
C TYR A 268 14.06 -0.15 -5.36
N GLN A 269 14.20 -0.26 -6.68
CA GLN A 269 13.45 0.50 -7.69
C GLN A 269 13.77 2.00 -7.75
N VAL A 270 14.77 2.49 -7.06
CA VAL A 270 15.25 3.86 -7.21
C VAL A 270 16.22 3.94 -8.41
N ASN A 271 16.03 4.97 -9.23
CA ASN A 271 16.92 5.28 -10.34
C ASN A 271 18.10 6.12 -9.82
N LYS A 272 19.34 5.64 -10.00
CA LYS A 272 20.56 6.27 -9.47
C LYS A 272 20.78 7.66 -10.08
N ALA A 273 20.71 7.80 -11.40
CA ALA A 273 20.93 9.07 -12.07
C ALA A 273 19.89 10.13 -11.66
N GLN A 274 18.60 9.72 -11.54
CA GLN A 274 17.54 10.62 -11.09
C GLN A 274 17.72 11.03 -9.62
N LEU A 275 18.18 10.12 -8.76
CA LEU A 275 18.53 10.44 -7.36
C LEU A 275 19.63 11.51 -7.30
N ILE A 276 20.70 11.33 -8.07
CA ILE A 276 21.82 12.29 -8.12
C ILE A 276 21.34 13.67 -8.61
N MET A 277 20.54 13.69 -9.69
CA MET A 277 19.96 14.94 -10.20
C MET A 277 19.05 15.64 -9.16
N ASN A 278 18.24 14.86 -8.47
CA ASN A 278 17.35 15.41 -7.41
C ASN A 278 18.17 15.99 -6.25
N ILE A 279 19.20 15.31 -5.78
CA ILE A 279 20.10 15.84 -4.74
C ILE A 279 20.74 17.16 -5.21
N ALA A 280 21.28 17.21 -6.43
CA ALA A 280 21.91 18.41 -6.99
C ALA A 280 20.91 19.58 -7.09
N GLU A 281 19.66 19.32 -7.50
CA GLU A 281 18.61 20.35 -7.56
C GLU A 281 18.26 20.88 -6.17
N GLN A 282 18.13 20.02 -5.17
CA GLN A 282 17.85 20.42 -3.79
C GLN A 282 18.99 21.25 -3.18
N VAL A 283 20.24 20.92 -3.50
CA VAL A 283 21.41 21.73 -3.11
C VAL A 283 21.36 23.11 -3.77
N LYS A 284 21.07 23.17 -5.07
CA LYS A 284 20.92 24.43 -5.82
C LYS A 284 19.81 25.31 -5.25
N ASN A 285 18.70 24.70 -4.84
CA ASN A 285 17.54 25.37 -4.24
C ASN A 285 17.72 25.70 -2.75
N LYS A 286 18.92 25.44 -2.17
CA LYS A 286 19.24 25.64 -0.74
C LYS A 286 18.32 24.89 0.22
N GLN A 287 17.76 23.79 -0.22
CA GLN A 287 17.00 22.88 0.64
C GLN A 287 17.90 21.87 1.35
N LEU A 288 19.02 21.51 0.73
CA LEU A 288 20.12 20.76 1.32
C LEU A 288 21.33 21.70 1.41
N GLU A 289 21.84 21.88 2.62
CA GLU A 289 22.97 22.74 2.91
C GLU A 289 24.20 21.87 3.25
N ASN A 290 25.39 22.52 3.25
CA ASN A 290 26.67 21.91 3.62
C ASN A 290 27.17 20.80 2.67
N ILE A 291 26.68 20.72 1.44
CA ILE A 291 27.20 19.85 0.37
C ILE A 291 28.02 20.72 -0.60
N THR A 292 29.28 20.34 -0.84
CA THR A 292 30.20 21.08 -1.72
C THR A 292 30.35 20.48 -3.11
N ASP A 293 30.25 19.15 -3.23
CA ASP A 293 30.33 18.45 -4.51
C ASP A 293 29.55 17.15 -4.49
N LEU A 294 29.11 16.69 -5.66
CA LEU A 294 28.33 15.47 -5.86
C LEU A 294 28.80 14.78 -7.14
N ARG A 295 29.30 13.56 -7.02
CA ARG A 295 29.86 12.79 -8.14
C ARG A 295 29.35 11.35 -8.14
N ASP A 296 29.24 10.75 -9.32
CA ASP A 296 29.07 9.33 -9.51
C ASP A 296 30.42 8.70 -9.86
N GLU A 297 30.96 7.90 -8.98
CA GLU A 297 32.21 7.15 -9.14
C GLU A 297 31.97 5.65 -9.29
N SER A 298 30.70 5.26 -9.62
CA SER A 298 30.35 3.85 -9.82
C SER A 298 31.10 3.23 -10.98
N ASP A 299 31.65 2.05 -10.76
CA ASP A 299 32.39 1.30 -11.77
C ASP A 299 32.03 -0.20 -11.74
N ARG A 300 32.88 -1.06 -12.32
CA ARG A 300 32.65 -2.52 -12.34
C ARG A 300 32.78 -3.18 -10.97
N SER A 301 33.40 -2.50 -10.00
CA SER A 301 33.56 -3.01 -8.62
C SER A 301 32.31 -2.77 -7.77
N GLY A 302 31.44 -1.84 -8.18
CA GLY A 302 30.20 -1.54 -7.46
C GLY A 302 29.69 -0.12 -7.64
N MET A 303 28.57 0.13 -6.98
CA MET A 303 27.98 1.47 -6.90
C MET A 303 28.79 2.34 -5.93
N ARG A 304 29.04 3.60 -6.31
CA ARG A 304 29.72 4.56 -5.46
C ARG A 304 29.29 5.98 -5.81
N ILE A 305 28.33 6.53 -5.06
CA ILE A 305 27.96 7.94 -5.16
C ILE A 305 28.71 8.69 -4.07
N VAL A 306 29.42 9.74 -4.44
CA VAL A 306 30.24 10.54 -3.53
C VAL A 306 29.61 11.89 -3.30
N ILE A 307 29.33 12.21 -2.05
CA ILE A 307 28.76 13.50 -1.60
C ILE A 307 29.78 14.17 -0.68
N GLU A 308 30.46 15.20 -1.17
CA GLU A 308 31.46 15.93 -0.38
C GLU A 308 30.81 16.98 0.50
N LEU A 309 31.19 17.01 1.77
CA LEU A 309 30.64 17.93 2.75
C LEU A 309 31.52 19.20 2.93
N HIS A 310 30.91 20.26 3.43
CA HIS A 310 31.63 21.42 3.89
C HIS A 310 32.47 21.07 5.15
N LYS A 311 33.59 21.73 5.38
CA LYS A 311 34.50 21.40 6.49
C LYS A 311 33.85 21.46 7.86
N ASP A 312 32.90 22.36 8.04
CA ASP A 312 32.21 22.60 9.32
C ASP A 312 30.84 21.91 9.39
N ALA A 313 30.56 20.99 8.47
CA ALA A 313 29.28 20.28 8.42
C ALA A 313 29.19 19.24 9.53
N LEU A 314 28.02 19.14 10.16
CA LEU A 314 27.67 18.00 11.01
C LEU A 314 27.19 16.85 10.11
N GLU A 315 28.04 15.86 9.91
CA GLU A 315 27.87 14.75 8.96
C GLU A 315 26.55 14.03 9.11
N ASN A 316 26.18 13.66 10.33
CA ASN A 316 24.93 12.96 10.63
C ASN A 316 23.69 13.81 10.32
N VAL A 317 23.76 15.14 10.55
CA VAL A 317 22.64 16.04 10.25
C VAL A 317 22.42 16.15 8.74
N VAL A 318 23.51 16.23 7.96
CA VAL A 318 23.41 16.25 6.50
C VAL A 318 22.86 14.92 5.98
N LEU A 319 23.33 13.79 6.50
CA LEU A 319 22.86 12.46 6.13
C LEU A 319 21.36 12.27 6.43
N GLU A 320 20.90 12.65 7.63
CA GLU A 320 19.46 12.57 7.96
C GLU A 320 18.61 13.51 7.08
N ASN A 321 19.12 14.68 6.69
CA ASN A 321 18.44 15.54 5.74
C ASN A 321 18.37 14.93 4.34
N LEU A 322 19.39 14.21 3.90
CA LEU A 322 19.41 13.46 2.65
C LEU A 322 18.34 12.37 2.68
N TYR A 323 18.23 11.58 3.75
CA TYR A 323 17.18 10.58 3.91
C TYR A 323 15.78 11.19 3.89
N LYS A 324 15.54 12.28 4.62
CA LYS A 324 14.24 12.93 4.72
C LYS A 324 13.77 13.61 3.43
N LYS A 325 14.68 14.15 2.64
CA LYS A 325 14.35 15.02 1.50
C LYS A 325 14.57 14.39 0.14
N THR A 326 15.17 13.21 0.07
CA THR A 326 15.51 12.53 -1.19
C THR A 326 15.08 11.07 -1.19
N GLN A 327 15.23 10.40 -2.32
CA GLN A 327 14.96 8.96 -2.45
C GLN A 327 16.06 8.06 -1.85
N MET A 328 16.98 8.61 -1.03
CA MET A 328 17.87 7.80 -0.21
C MET A 328 17.11 7.03 0.89
N GLU A 329 15.93 7.49 1.29
CA GLU A 329 14.93 6.72 2.03
C GLU A 329 13.64 6.66 1.22
N VAL A 330 13.08 5.46 1.07
CA VAL A 330 11.78 5.26 0.41
C VAL A 330 10.88 4.39 1.26
N THR A 331 9.58 4.66 1.21
CA THR A 331 8.58 3.77 1.77
C THR A 331 8.15 2.75 0.73
N TYR A 332 8.44 1.48 0.97
CA TYR A 332 7.99 0.37 0.16
C TYR A 332 6.68 -0.20 0.72
N GLY A 333 5.59 -0.01 -0.02
CA GLY A 333 4.28 -0.58 0.35
C GLY A 333 4.20 -2.03 -0.12
N ILE A 334 3.93 -2.97 0.79
CA ILE A 334 3.78 -4.39 0.50
C ILE A 334 2.29 -4.69 0.30
N ILE A 335 1.96 -5.36 -0.81
CA ILE A 335 0.62 -5.87 -1.12
C ILE A 335 0.81 -7.25 -1.76
N ASN A 336 0.65 -8.31 -0.98
CA ASN A 336 0.85 -9.68 -1.42
C ASN A 336 -0.42 -10.25 -2.07
N LEU A 337 -0.79 -9.71 -3.23
CA LEU A 337 -1.97 -10.10 -3.98
C LEU A 337 -1.58 -11.03 -5.14
N ALA A 338 -2.06 -12.28 -5.13
CA ALA A 338 -1.83 -13.26 -6.18
C ALA A 338 -3.13 -13.99 -6.57
N LEU A 339 -3.08 -14.73 -7.66
CA LEU A 339 -4.18 -15.59 -8.09
C LEU A 339 -4.08 -16.96 -7.39
N VAL A 340 -5.12 -17.31 -6.64
CA VAL A 340 -5.34 -18.65 -6.09
C VAL A 340 -6.60 -19.21 -6.76
N ASP A 341 -6.46 -20.30 -7.50
CA ASP A 341 -7.54 -20.88 -8.31
C ASP A 341 -8.28 -19.84 -9.18
N GLY A 342 -7.50 -18.95 -9.81
CA GLY A 342 -8.02 -17.89 -10.68
C GLY A 342 -8.69 -16.72 -9.96
N LYS A 343 -8.66 -16.67 -8.61
CA LYS A 343 -9.25 -15.58 -7.81
C LYS A 343 -8.15 -14.72 -7.17
N PRO A 344 -8.22 -13.39 -7.29
CA PRO A 344 -7.31 -12.49 -6.60
C PRO A 344 -7.46 -12.63 -5.09
N THR A 345 -6.39 -13.06 -4.42
CA THR A 345 -6.38 -13.32 -2.98
C THR A 345 -5.18 -12.64 -2.34
N LEU A 346 -5.40 -11.97 -1.22
CA LEU A 346 -4.34 -11.39 -0.41
C LEU A 346 -3.76 -12.48 0.49
N LEU A 347 -2.44 -12.67 0.43
CA LEU A 347 -1.75 -13.79 1.05
C LEU A 347 -0.76 -13.34 2.11
N GLY A 348 -0.84 -13.90 3.31
CA GLY A 348 0.25 -13.84 4.30
C GLY A 348 1.39 -14.79 3.94
N LEU A 349 2.52 -14.69 4.66
CA LEU A 349 3.72 -15.50 4.40
C LEU A 349 3.44 -17.01 4.42
N LYS A 350 2.76 -17.48 5.47
CA LYS A 350 2.39 -18.90 5.63
C LYS A 350 1.56 -19.40 4.45
N GLU A 351 0.59 -18.61 4.01
CA GLU A 351 -0.31 -19.01 2.93
C GLU A 351 0.42 -19.08 1.58
N MET A 352 1.32 -18.14 1.28
CA MET A 352 2.18 -18.21 0.08
C MET A 352 3.00 -19.50 0.05
N MET A 353 3.60 -19.89 1.18
CA MET A 353 4.36 -21.14 1.29
C MET A 353 3.47 -22.37 1.15
N ARG A 354 2.25 -22.35 1.71
CA ARG A 354 1.27 -23.43 1.55
C ARG A 354 0.88 -23.65 0.10
N GLN A 355 0.60 -22.57 -0.64
CA GLN A 355 0.25 -22.64 -2.07
C GLN A 355 1.38 -23.29 -2.87
N TYR A 356 2.63 -22.94 -2.58
CA TYR A 356 3.80 -23.57 -3.18
C TYR A 356 3.88 -25.08 -2.83
N ILE A 357 3.76 -25.45 -1.56
CA ILE A 357 3.83 -26.85 -1.11
C ILE A 357 2.73 -27.68 -1.79
N MET A 358 1.50 -27.18 -1.83
CA MET A 358 0.37 -27.85 -2.48
C MET A 358 0.63 -28.07 -3.97
N HIS A 359 1.14 -27.06 -4.66
CA HIS A 359 1.50 -27.16 -6.06
C HIS A 359 2.60 -28.19 -6.28
N ARG A 360 3.67 -28.15 -5.51
CA ARG A 360 4.78 -29.13 -5.62
C ARG A 360 4.33 -30.56 -5.32
N LYS A 361 3.43 -30.76 -4.34
CA LYS A 361 2.84 -32.08 -4.11
C LYS A 361 2.16 -32.62 -5.38
N ASN A 362 1.33 -31.81 -6.00
CA ASN A 362 0.64 -32.20 -7.24
C ASN A 362 1.62 -32.51 -8.36
N VAL A 363 2.67 -31.72 -8.53
CA VAL A 363 3.72 -31.92 -9.55
C VAL A 363 4.45 -33.23 -9.30
N VAL A 364 4.91 -33.50 -8.06
CA VAL A 364 5.62 -34.74 -7.72
C VAL A 364 4.75 -35.96 -7.92
N VAL A 365 3.48 -35.91 -7.48
CA VAL A 365 2.53 -37.03 -7.68
C VAL A 365 2.31 -37.29 -9.18
N ARG A 366 2.04 -36.25 -9.98
CA ARG A 366 1.80 -36.41 -11.43
C ARG A 366 3.04 -36.87 -12.17
N ARG A 367 4.24 -36.37 -11.81
CA ARG A 367 5.53 -36.86 -12.32
C ARG A 367 5.70 -38.34 -12.02
N THR A 368 5.51 -38.72 -10.77
CA THR A 368 5.68 -40.12 -10.31
C THR A 368 4.70 -41.07 -11.00
N GLN A 369 3.45 -40.62 -11.20
CA GLN A 369 2.46 -41.37 -11.96
C GLN A 369 2.88 -41.57 -13.43
N PHE A 370 3.34 -40.48 -14.09
CA PHE A 370 3.86 -40.56 -15.44
C PHE A 370 5.04 -41.53 -15.58
N ASP A 371 6.00 -41.41 -14.67
CA ASP A 371 7.19 -42.28 -14.64
C ASP A 371 6.78 -43.74 -14.40
N LEU A 372 5.77 -43.97 -13.53
CA LEU A 372 5.20 -45.30 -13.30
C LEU A 372 4.54 -45.87 -14.57
N ASP A 373 3.72 -45.08 -15.25
CA ASP A 373 3.02 -45.47 -16.48
C ASP A 373 4.02 -45.86 -17.59
N VAL A 374 5.13 -45.09 -17.68
CA VAL A 374 6.22 -45.37 -18.62
C VAL A 374 6.96 -46.69 -18.24
N ALA A 375 7.24 -46.84 -16.95
CA ALA A 375 7.91 -48.03 -16.41
C ALA A 375 7.03 -49.27 -16.58
N GLU A 376 5.72 -49.20 -16.33
CA GLU A 376 4.77 -50.31 -16.53
C GLU A 376 4.67 -50.72 -18.00
N LYS A 377 4.58 -49.77 -18.93
CA LYS A 377 4.62 -50.09 -20.36
C LYS A 377 5.91 -50.79 -20.76
N ARG A 378 7.05 -50.32 -20.27
CA ARG A 378 8.35 -50.94 -20.58
C ARG A 378 8.47 -52.32 -19.94
N TYR A 379 8.05 -52.48 -18.69
CA TYR A 379 8.00 -53.75 -17.98
C TYR A 379 7.14 -54.79 -18.75
N HIS A 380 5.95 -54.37 -19.20
CA HIS A 380 5.05 -55.21 -19.96
C HIS A 380 5.72 -55.79 -21.23
N ILE A 381 6.44 -54.96 -21.97
CA ILE A 381 7.21 -55.45 -23.14
C ILE A 381 8.34 -56.42 -22.74
N LEU A 382 9.09 -56.08 -21.66
CA LEU A 382 10.17 -56.95 -21.18
C LEU A 382 9.65 -58.29 -20.65
N GLU A 383 8.48 -58.31 -20.02
CA GLU A 383 7.86 -59.56 -19.56
C GLU A 383 7.59 -60.50 -20.72
N GLY A 384 7.07 -59.99 -21.84
CA GLY A 384 6.89 -60.76 -23.07
C GLY A 384 8.22 -61.30 -23.66
N LEU A 385 9.26 -60.41 -23.65
CA LEU A 385 10.60 -60.86 -24.09
C LEU A 385 11.21 -61.93 -23.18
N MET A 386 10.99 -61.83 -21.87
CA MET A 386 11.48 -62.84 -20.91
C MET A 386 10.79 -64.20 -21.13
N LYS A 387 9.45 -64.19 -21.40
CA LYS A 387 8.75 -65.43 -21.79
C LYS A 387 9.33 -66.03 -23.08
N ALA A 388 9.56 -65.22 -24.12
CA ALA A 388 10.17 -65.68 -25.37
C ALA A 388 11.58 -66.26 -25.19
N LEU A 389 12.39 -65.61 -24.32
CA LEU A 389 13.77 -66.04 -24.01
C LEU A 389 13.76 -67.38 -23.21
N SER A 390 12.73 -67.67 -22.39
CA SER A 390 12.58 -68.94 -21.66
C SER A 390 12.21 -70.09 -22.56
N MET A 391 11.58 -69.82 -23.73
CA MET A 391 11.18 -70.79 -24.74
C MET A 391 11.77 -70.41 -26.11
N LEU A 392 13.07 -70.14 -26.14
CA LEU A 392 13.72 -69.55 -27.31
C LEU A 392 13.63 -70.38 -28.55
N ASP A 393 13.88 -71.71 -28.44
CA ASP A 393 13.90 -72.63 -29.57
C ASP A 393 12.51 -72.77 -30.19
N GLU A 394 11.47 -72.84 -29.36
CA GLU A 394 10.06 -72.92 -29.81
C GLU A 394 9.62 -71.62 -30.45
N THR A 395 10.03 -70.49 -29.86
CA THR A 395 9.74 -69.13 -30.39
C THR A 395 10.36 -68.98 -31.77
N ILE A 396 11.61 -69.34 -31.99
CA ILE A 396 12.29 -69.27 -33.29
C ILE A 396 11.67 -70.25 -34.30
N ALA A 397 11.34 -71.49 -33.89
CA ALA A 397 10.69 -72.45 -34.74
C ALA A 397 9.33 -72.00 -35.25
N LEU A 398 8.52 -71.38 -34.38
CA LEU A 398 7.20 -70.82 -34.75
C LEU A 398 7.37 -69.65 -35.73
N ILE A 399 8.26 -68.68 -35.46
CA ILE A 399 8.49 -67.53 -36.36
C ILE A 399 8.93 -68.01 -37.75
N ARG A 400 9.80 -68.99 -37.82
CA ARG A 400 10.26 -69.56 -39.11
C ARG A 400 9.18 -70.35 -39.86
N ALA A 401 8.23 -70.95 -39.19
CA ALA A 401 7.11 -71.70 -39.73
C ALA A 401 5.99 -70.81 -40.26
N SER A 402 5.85 -69.59 -39.72
CA SER A 402 4.83 -68.60 -40.12
C SER A 402 5.14 -67.99 -41.49
N LYS A 403 4.12 -67.85 -42.32
CA LYS A 403 4.25 -67.26 -43.66
C LYS A 403 4.15 -65.72 -43.67
N THR A 404 3.50 -65.17 -42.70
CA THR A 404 3.31 -63.67 -42.56
C THR A 404 3.67 -63.26 -41.13
N ALA A 405 3.93 -61.93 -40.92
CA ALA A 405 4.17 -61.36 -39.60
C ALA A 405 2.91 -61.43 -38.71
N ASP A 406 1.75 -61.33 -39.29
CA ASP A 406 0.48 -61.42 -38.56
C ASP A 406 0.23 -62.84 -38.04
N GLU A 407 0.48 -63.89 -38.89
CA GLU A 407 0.43 -65.31 -38.49
C GLU A 407 1.42 -65.62 -37.39
N ALA A 408 2.64 -65.07 -37.45
CA ALA A 408 3.66 -65.20 -36.40
C ALA A 408 3.23 -64.46 -35.09
N ASN A 409 2.62 -63.31 -35.22
CA ASN A 409 2.09 -62.53 -34.07
C ASN A 409 1.01 -63.35 -33.34
N GLU A 410 -0.01 -63.87 -34.04
CA GLU A 410 -1.09 -64.69 -33.46
C GLU A 410 -0.54 -65.98 -32.86
N GLY A 411 0.42 -66.63 -33.55
CA GLY A 411 1.07 -67.82 -33.04
C GLY A 411 1.84 -67.62 -31.76
N LEU A 412 2.57 -66.51 -31.67
CA LEU A 412 3.33 -66.13 -30.44
C LEU A 412 2.39 -65.82 -29.28
N GLN A 413 1.26 -65.14 -29.54
CA GLN A 413 0.26 -64.97 -28.52
C GLN A 413 -0.26 -66.25 -27.91
N GLY A 414 -0.55 -67.26 -28.76
CA GLY A 414 -0.99 -68.55 -28.32
C GLY A 414 0.07 -69.40 -27.61
N LEU A 415 1.33 -69.30 -28.06
CA LEU A 415 2.44 -70.13 -27.52
C LEU A 415 2.91 -69.59 -26.15
N LEU A 416 3.03 -68.27 -25.99
CA LEU A 416 3.68 -67.65 -24.86
C LEU A 416 2.69 -67.06 -23.88
N ASP A 417 1.41 -67.10 -24.19
CA ASP A 417 0.34 -66.42 -23.44
C ASP A 417 0.69 -64.94 -23.19
N ILE A 418 0.83 -64.17 -24.30
CA ILE A 418 1.20 -62.77 -24.41
C ILE A 418 0.23 -62.04 -25.31
N ASP A 419 0.22 -60.72 -25.23
CA ASP A 419 -0.59 -59.88 -26.11
C ASP A 419 0.08 -59.48 -27.42
N SER A 420 -0.63 -58.80 -28.30
CA SER A 420 -0.17 -58.37 -29.62
C SER A 420 0.99 -57.39 -29.55
N ASP A 421 1.09 -56.52 -28.53
CA ASP A 421 2.17 -55.56 -28.42
C ASP A 421 3.46 -56.22 -27.95
N GLN A 422 3.38 -57.22 -27.06
CA GLN A 422 4.49 -58.05 -26.65
C GLN A 422 4.96 -58.93 -27.83
N ALA A 423 4.06 -59.55 -28.59
CA ALA A 423 4.39 -60.34 -29.75
C ALA A 423 5.06 -59.51 -30.85
N LYS A 424 4.61 -58.29 -31.14
CA LYS A 424 5.28 -57.36 -32.03
C LYS A 424 6.71 -57.02 -31.57
N ALA A 425 6.88 -56.73 -30.27
CA ALA A 425 8.18 -56.44 -29.72
C ALA A 425 9.19 -57.60 -29.85
N ILE A 426 8.69 -58.86 -29.78
CA ILE A 426 9.46 -60.09 -30.02
C ILE A 426 9.85 -60.14 -31.51
N LEU A 427 8.91 -59.92 -32.44
CA LEU A 427 9.15 -59.94 -33.89
C LEU A 427 10.13 -58.82 -34.29
N ASP A 428 10.06 -57.66 -33.71
CA ASP A 428 10.96 -56.54 -34.00
C ASP A 428 12.34 -56.70 -33.35
N MET A 429 12.57 -57.72 -32.54
CA MET A 429 13.82 -57.95 -31.86
C MET A 429 14.95 -58.33 -32.82
N ARG A 430 16.04 -57.57 -32.73
CA ARG A 430 17.23 -57.87 -33.54
C ARG A 430 17.92 -59.14 -33.04
N LEU A 431 18.41 -60.00 -33.97
CA LEU A 431 19.14 -61.20 -33.62
C LEU A 431 20.34 -60.98 -32.66
N GLN A 432 20.97 -59.85 -32.71
CA GLN A 432 22.02 -59.43 -31.77
C GLN A 432 21.57 -59.52 -30.29
N LYS A 433 20.33 -59.26 -30.03
CA LYS A 433 19.73 -59.27 -28.67
C LYS A 433 19.62 -60.69 -28.09
N LEU A 434 19.85 -61.74 -28.89
CA LEU A 434 19.83 -63.16 -28.47
C LEU A 434 21.21 -63.66 -27.98
N THR A 435 22.25 -62.78 -27.95
CA THR A 435 23.54 -63.13 -27.37
C THR A 435 23.49 -63.17 -25.85
N GLY A 436 24.29 -63.99 -25.23
CA GLY A 436 24.26 -64.23 -23.76
C GLY A 436 24.39 -62.90 -22.94
N LEU A 437 25.29 -61.98 -23.34
CA LEU A 437 25.47 -60.69 -22.68
C LEU A 437 24.24 -59.75 -22.79
N GLU A 438 23.56 -59.80 -23.95
CA GLU A 438 22.33 -58.97 -24.14
C GLU A 438 21.14 -59.53 -23.38
N ILE A 439 21.04 -60.88 -23.26
CA ILE A 439 20.03 -61.58 -22.44
C ILE A 439 20.18 -61.21 -20.97
N ASP A 440 21.42 -61.20 -20.45
CA ASP A 440 21.69 -60.78 -19.08
C ASP A 440 21.34 -59.27 -18.86
N SER A 441 21.61 -58.40 -19.86
CA SER A 441 21.20 -57.00 -19.84
C SER A 441 19.69 -56.83 -19.79
N ILE A 442 18.91 -57.62 -20.51
CA ILE A 442 17.42 -57.60 -20.50
C ILE A 442 16.91 -58.07 -19.11
N LYS A 443 17.50 -59.06 -18.50
CA LYS A 443 17.15 -59.53 -17.15
C LYS A 443 17.46 -58.44 -16.11
N ASP A 444 18.60 -57.79 -16.21
CA ASP A 444 18.99 -56.71 -15.31
C ASP A 444 18.03 -55.50 -15.45
N GLU A 445 17.67 -55.13 -16.66
CA GLU A 445 16.67 -54.06 -16.93
C GLU A 445 15.30 -54.44 -16.33
N TYR A 446 14.85 -55.66 -16.52
CA TYR A 446 13.60 -56.18 -15.97
C TYR A 446 13.57 -56.08 -14.43
N ASN A 447 14.62 -56.55 -13.76
CA ASN A 447 14.72 -56.47 -12.31
C ASN A 447 14.77 -55.03 -11.78
N LYS A 448 15.54 -54.16 -12.44
CA LYS A 448 15.61 -52.73 -12.09
C LYS A 448 14.26 -52.04 -12.21
N LEU A 449 13.47 -52.38 -13.27
CA LEU A 449 12.13 -51.84 -13.43
C LEU A 449 11.17 -52.30 -12.33
N ILE A 450 11.27 -53.55 -11.86
CA ILE A 450 10.44 -54.05 -10.74
C ILE A 450 10.71 -53.21 -9.48
N GLU A 451 11.99 -53.01 -9.16
CA GLU A 451 12.38 -52.19 -8.00
C GLU A 451 11.92 -50.73 -8.16
N LEU A 452 12.13 -50.14 -9.34
CA LEU A 452 11.66 -48.78 -9.66
C LEU A 452 10.14 -48.66 -9.52
N MET A 453 9.36 -49.56 -10.10
CA MET A 453 7.90 -49.56 -10.00
C MET A 453 7.44 -49.71 -8.55
N LYS A 454 8.11 -50.52 -7.75
CA LYS A 454 7.83 -50.68 -6.32
C LYS A 454 8.07 -49.36 -5.57
N ASP A 455 9.17 -48.68 -5.85
CA ASP A 455 9.50 -47.38 -5.23
C ASP A 455 8.51 -46.27 -5.68
N LEU A 456 8.19 -46.20 -6.97
CA LEU A 456 7.20 -45.23 -7.51
C LEU A 456 5.82 -45.43 -6.89
N ARG A 457 5.35 -46.68 -6.74
CA ARG A 457 4.07 -46.98 -6.08
C ARG A 457 4.11 -46.64 -4.59
N ASP A 458 5.24 -46.86 -3.89
CA ASP A 458 5.42 -46.44 -2.49
C ASP A 458 5.35 -44.91 -2.35
N ILE A 459 5.96 -44.14 -3.26
CA ILE A 459 5.87 -42.69 -3.30
C ILE A 459 4.43 -42.25 -3.45
N LEU A 460 3.66 -42.84 -4.38
CA LEU A 460 2.26 -42.51 -4.63
C LEU A 460 1.36 -42.87 -3.44
N ALA A 461 1.66 -43.94 -2.70
CA ALA A 461 0.88 -44.40 -1.55
C ALA A 461 1.13 -43.57 -0.28
N ASN A 462 2.30 -42.93 -0.17
CA ASN A 462 2.78 -42.34 1.08
C ASN A 462 3.08 -40.84 0.92
N GLU A 463 2.18 -39.97 1.44
CA GLU A 463 2.37 -38.51 1.41
C GLU A 463 3.69 -38.06 2.04
N SER A 464 4.15 -38.71 3.10
CA SER A 464 5.44 -38.43 3.75
C SER A 464 6.63 -38.57 2.81
N ARG A 465 6.57 -39.55 1.87
CA ARG A 465 7.59 -39.72 0.83
C ARG A 465 7.57 -38.55 -0.16
N VAL A 466 6.39 -38.12 -0.59
CA VAL A 466 6.22 -36.95 -1.47
C VAL A 466 6.81 -35.70 -0.81
N LEU A 467 6.51 -35.48 0.46
CA LEU A 467 7.05 -34.34 1.22
C LEU A 467 8.58 -34.41 1.40
N SER A 468 9.12 -35.65 1.59
CA SER A 468 10.56 -35.82 1.65
C SER A 468 11.27 -35.51 0.34
N ILE A 469 10.66 -35.83 -0.81
CA ILE A 469 11.17 -35.45 -2.14
C ILE A 469 11.19 -33.93 -2.28
N ILE A 470 10.10 -33.24 -1.89
CA ILE A 470 10.05 -31.77 -1.95
C ILE A 470 11.15 -31.14 -1.09
N LYS A 471 11.42 -31.67 0.11
CA LYS A 471 12.55 -31.21 0.94
C LYS A 471 13.89 -31.42 0.25
N GLY A 472 14.08 -32.55 -0.40
CA GLY A 472 15.29 -32.83 -1.18
C GLY A 472 15.46 -31.86 -2.36
N ASP A 473 14.37 -31.56 -3.08
CA ASP A 473 14.35 -30.56 -4.15
C ASP A 473 14.78 -29.17 -3.61
N LEU A 474 14.27 -28.78 -2.43
CA LEU A 474 14.63 -27.50 -1.79
C LEU A 474 16.09 -27.47 -1.33
N ASP A 475 16.63 -28.59 -0.81
CA ASP A 475 18.04 -28.69 -0.43
C ASP A 475 18.95 -28.55 -1.66
N GLU A 476 18.58 -29.17 -2.79
CA GLU A 476 19.29 -29.01 -4.06
C GLU A 476 19.28 -27.57 -4.55
N MET A 477 18.13 -26.85 -4.43
CA MET A 477 18.03 -25.43 -4.76
C MET A 477 18.97 -24.59 -3.92
N VAL A 478 19.01 -24.81 -2.60
CA VAL A 478 19.92 -24.09 -1.69
C VAL A 478 21.39 -24.40 -2.04
N GLN A 479 21.72 -25.65 -2.30
CA GLN A 479 23.10 -26.03 -2.67
C GLN A 479 23.55 -25.42 -3.99
N SER A 480 22.65 -25.30 -4.96
CA SER A 480 22.97 -24.82 -6.32
C SER A 480 22.97 -23.30 -6.44
N TYR A 481 22.11 -22.60 -5.69
CA TYR A 481 21.80 -21.18 -5.89
C TYR A 481 21.75 -20.36 -4.61
N GLY A 482 21.94 -20.98 -3.44
CA GLY A 482 21.93 -20.27 -2.16
C GLY A 482 23.03 -19.23 -2.09
N ASP A 483 22.67 -18.04 -1.65
CA ASP A 483 23.56 -16.90 -1.44
C ASP A 483 23.24 -16.17 -0.14
N GLU A 484 24.11 -15.25 0.25
CA GLU A 484 23.90 -14.44 1.44
C GLU A 484 22.83 -13.37 1.23
N ARG A 485 22.20 -12.97 2.33
CA ARG A 485 21.27 -11.84 2.36
C ARG A 485 22.00 -10.55 1.96
N ARG A 486 21.38 -9.74 1.10
CA ARG A 486 21.89 -8.44 0.66
C ARG A 486 21.34 -7.30 1.50
N THR A 487 20.03 -7.33 1.79
CA THR A 487 19.33 -6.28 2.53
C THR A 487 19.49 -6.47 4.04
N GLN A 488 20.00 -5.46 4.72
CA GLN A 488 20.09 -5.44 6.18
C GLN A 488 18.72 -5.11 6.80
N ILE A 489 18.48 -5.56 8.03
CA ILE A 489 17.27 -5.25 8.79
C ILE A 489 17.68 -4.65 10.13
N ASN A 490 17.40 -3.37 10.33
CA ASN A 490 17.63 -2.69 11.60
C ASN A 490 16.37 -2.77 12.47
N VAL A 491 16.32 -3.78 13.34
CA VAL A 491 15.18 -4.06 14.23
C VAL A 491 15.08 -3.03 15.37
N ASN A 492 16.21 -2.46 15.79
CA ASN A 492 16.30 -1.49 16.90
C ASN A 492 15.99 -0.05 16.45
N ALA A 493 15.82 0.19 15.16
CA ALA A 493 15.20 1.42 14.72
C ALA A 493 13.79 1.39 15.28
N LEU A 494 13.52 2.21 16.27
CA LEU A 494 12.17 2.49 16.71
C LEU A 494 11.37 2.76 15.44
N ASP A 495 10.25 2.06 15.27
CA ASP A 495 9.20 2.46 14.32
C ASP A 495 8.62 3.79 14.87
N VAL A 496 9.47 4.79 14.97
CA VAL A 496 9.09 6.11 15.40
C VAL A 496 8.51 6.75 14.18
N ASP A 497 7.18 6.72 14.08
CA ASP A 497 6.50 7.66 13.20
C ASP A 497 7.04 9.07 13.55
N GLU A 498 7.14 9.94 12.57
CA GLU A 498 7.54 11.34 12.80
C GLU A 498 6.72 11.96 13.94
N GLU A 499 5.54 11.42 14.16
CA GLU A 499 4.61 11.76 15.22
C GLU A 499 5.10 11.35 16.62
N ASP A 500 5.77 10.20 16.77
CA ASP A 500 6.28 9.70 18.07
C ASP A 500 7.55 10.44 18.55
N LEU A 501 8.22 11.16 17.65
CA LEU A 501 9.38 12.01 17.97
C LEU A 501 8.99 13.41 18.41
N ILE A 502 7.72 13.79 18.28
CA ILE A 502 7.22 15.12 18.61
C ILE A 502 6.61 15.04 20.00
N GLU A 503 7.10 15.90 20.88
CA GLU A 503 6.56 16.01 22.23
C GLU A 503 5.07 16.41 22.19
N ARG A 504 4.25 15.70 22.98
CA ARG A 504 2.85 16.08 23.16
C ARG A 504 2.79 17.31 24.03
N GLU A 505 2.42 18.43 23.43
CA GLU A 505 2.27 19.71 24.11
C GLU A 505 1.00 20.42 23.64
N ASP A 506 0.45 21.25 24.51
CA ASP A 506 -0.64 22.14 24.14
C ASP A 506 -0.11 23.35 23.39
N VAL A 507 -0.67 23.56 22.20
CA VAL A 507 -0.28 24.63 21.29
C VAL A 507 -1.47 25.54 20.98
N VAL A 508 -1.19 26.83 20.88
CA VAL A 508 -2.13 27.85 20.41
C VAL A 508 -1.96 27.98 18.89
N ILE A 509 -2.98 27.60 18.15
CA ILE A 509 -3.08 27.84 16.71
C ILE A 509 -3.77 29.17 16.47
N THR A 510 -3.18 30.02 15.67
CA THR A 510 -3.75 31.34 15.29
C THR A 510 -3.87 31.40 13.79
N ILE A 511 -5.08 31.78 13.30
CA ILE A 511 -5.38 31.95 11.88
C ILE A 511 -5.87 33.37 11.64
N SER A 512 -5.29 34.08 10.65
CA SER A 512 -5.75 35.41 10.25
C SER A 512 -6.83 35.37 9.18
N ALA A 513 -7.53 36.47 8.95
CA ALA A 513 -8.53 36.61 7.91
C ALA A 513 -7.95 36.39 6.49
N ASP A 514 -6.66 36.71 6.29
CA ASP A 514 -5.93 36.42 5.05
C ASP A 514 -5.40 34.99 4.97
N ASN A 515 -5.84 34.10 5.88
CA ASN A 515 -5.41 32.70 5.95
C ASN A 515 -3.89 32.51 6.17
N TYR A 516 -3.28 33.30 7.05
CA TYR A 516 -1.98 33.01 7.61
C TYR A 516 -2.17 32.22 8.90
N ILE A 517 -1.40 31.15 9.08
CA ILE A 517 -1.47 30.25 10.25
C ILE A 517 -0.11 30.11 10.92
N LYS A 518 -0.11 29.95 12.22
CA LYS A 518 1.06 29.62 13.05
C LYS A 518 0.63 28.86 14.29
N ARG A 519 1.58 28.14 14.87
CA ARG A 519 1.44 27.54 16.21
C ARG A 519 2.43 28.20 17.18
N ILE A 520 2.06 28.24 18.44
CA ILE A 520 2.90 28.74 19.54
C ILE A 520 2.61 27.87 20.75
N PRO A 521 3.61 27.39 21.51
CA PRO A 521 3.37 26.68 22.77
C PRO A 521 2.52 27.54 23.74
N LEU A 522 1.51 26.92 24.36
CA LEU A 522 0.59 27.60 25.25
C LEU A 522 1.31 28.30 26.42
N ALA A 523 2.40 27.69 26.90
CA ALA A 523 3.25 28.25 27.98
C ALA A 523 3.85 29.65 27.66
N THR A 524 3.88 30.03 26.37
CA THR A 524 4.40 31.34 25.94
C THR A 524 3.48 32.52 26.33
N TYR A 525 2.19 32.26 26.61
CA TYR A 525 1.19 33.28 26.96
C TYR A 525 1.08 33.42 28.48
N ARG A 526 1.52 34.63 28.99
CA ARG A 526 1.40 34.96 30.42
C ARG A 526 -0.05 35.30 30.78
N GLN A 527 -0.49 34.86 31.94
CA GLN A 527 -1.79 35.16 32.50
C GLN A 527 -1.93 36.67 32.88
N GLN A 528 -3.11 37.28 32.65
CA GLN A 528 -3.46 38.65 32.99
C GLN A 528 -4.84 38.68 33.65
N ASN A 529 -5.14 39.71 34.46
CA ASN A 529 -6.44 39.92 35.06
C ASN A 529 -7.40 40.60 34.08
N ARG A 530 -8.73 40.49 34.30
CA ARG A 530 -9.77 41.15 33.52
C ARG A 530 -9.54 42.66 33.41
N GLY A 531 -9.90 43.29 32.26
CA GLY A 531 -9.67 44.70 32.02
C GLY A 531 -8.26 45.07 31.61
N GLY A 532 -7.37 44.12 31.41
CA GLY A 532 -6.01 44.33 30.87
C GLY A 532 -6.05 44.82 29.41
N VAL A 533 -4.95 45.40 28.95
CA VAL A 533 -4.82 45.95 27.57
C VAL A 533 -4.50 44.84 26.55
N GLY A 534 -4.12 43.64 27.01
CA GLY A 534 -3.68 42.51 26.18
C GLY A 534 -2.23 42.63 25.69
N LEU A 535 -1.71 41.54 25.18
CA LEU A 535 -0.39 41.43 24.55
C LEU A 535 -0.55 41.23 23.06
N MET A 536 0.42 41.73 22.27
CA MET A 536 0.43 41.50 20.82
C MET A 536 0.59 39.98 20.54
N GLY A 537 -0.41 39.35 19.96
CA GLY A 537 -0.44 37.93 19.65
C GLY A 537 -0.02 37.58 18.21
N MET A 538 -0.22 38.53 17.28
CA MET A 538 0.16 38.38 15.87
C MET A 538 0.38 39.76 15.24
N GLN A 539 1.41 39.92 14.42
CA GLN A 539 1.54 41.07 13.52
C GLN A 539 0.80 40.76 12.24
N THR A 540 -0.20 41.57 11.92
CA THR A 540 -1.00 41.47 10.70
C THR A 540 -0.58 42.56 9.72
N LYS A 541 -0.98 42.49 8.46
CA LYS A 541 -0.93 43.58 7.50
C LYS A 541 -1.98 44.65 7.87
N ASP A 542 -1.88 45.84 7.32
CA ASP A 542 -2.77 46.96 7.67
C ASP A 542 -4.28 46.66 7.58
N GLU A 543 -4.70 45.68 6.78
CA GLU A 543 -6.11 45.26 6.59
C GLU A 543 -6.39 43.81 7.07
N ASP A 544 -5.41 43.05 7.58
CA ASP A 544 -5.57 41.69 8.07
C ASP A 544 -5.78 41.67 9.60
N HIS A 545 -6.53 40.68 10.12
CA HIS A 545 -6.79 40.53 11.55
C HIS A 545 -6.88 39.06 11.96
N VAL A 546 -6.78 38.78 13.24
CA VAL A 546 -6.93 37.41 13.74
C VAL A 546 -8.40 37.00 13.61
N LYS A 547 -8.65 35.99 12.75
CA LYS A 547 -9.98 35.44 12.49
C LYS A 547 -10.35 34.38 13.52
N SER A 548 -9.44 33.46 13.81
CA SER A 548 -9.66 32.38 14.76
C SER A 548 -8.39 32.02 15.51
N MET A 549 -8.58 31.56 16.74
CA MET A 549 -7.52 31.12 17.63
C MET A 549 -8.10 30.01 18.49
N PHE A 550 -7.39 28.90 18.65
CA PHE A 550 -7.80 27.77 19.45
C PHE A 550 -6.60 27.01 19.99
N ILE A 551 -6.86 26.20 21.01
CA ILE A 551 -5.83 25.39 21.67
C ILE A 551 -6.10 23.94 21.30
N THR A 552 -5.03 23.21 21.03
CA THR A 552 -5.08 21.81 20.66
C THR A 552 -3.78 21.11 21.02
N CYS A 553 -3.80 19.78 21.15
CA CYS A 553 -2.57 19.01 21.31
C CYS A 553 -1.79 19.00 20.00
N SER A 554 -0.45 19.03 20.08
CA SER A 554 0.44 18.94 18.91
C SER A 554 0.09 17.77 17.97
N HIS A 555 -0.50 16.66 18.49
CA HIS A 555 -0.84 15.44 17.76
C HIS A 555 -2.25 15.41 17.18
N ASP A 556 -3.09 16.39 17.46
CA ASP A 556 -4.46 16.44 16.96
C ASP A 556 -4.53 16.72 15.47
N TYR A 557 -5.63 16.31 14.84
CA TYR A 557 -5.96 16.68 13.47
C TYR A 557 -6.66 18.02 13.44
N LEU A 558 -6.14 18.94 12.66
CA LEU A 558 -6.78 20.22 12.31
C LEU A 558 -7.61 19.99 11.04
N MET A 559 -8.91 20.01 11.16
CA MET A 559 -9.84 19.90 10.03
C MET A 559 -10.19 21.30 9.55
N PHE A 560 -9.70 21.69 8.38
CA PHE A 560 -9.96 22.98 7.73
C PHE A 560 -11.17 22.85 6.82
N ILE A 561 -12.20 23.63 7.07
CA ILE A 561 -13.40 23.70 6.24
C ILE A 561 -13.35 25.00 5.43
N THR A 562 -13.55 24.90 4.10
CA THR A 562 -13.41 26.01 3.19
C THR A 562 -14.75 26.64 2.82
N ASN A 563 -14.71 27.87 2.28
CA ASN A 563 -15.87 28.56 1.74
C ASN A 563 -16.57 27.85 0.56
N HIS A 564 -15.89 26.84 -0.04
CA HIS A 564 -16.49 25.94 -1.02
C HIS A 564 -17.15 24.71 -0.39
N GLY A 565 -17.19 24.62 0.96
CA GLY A 565 -17.74 23.49 1.70
C GLY A 565 -16.89 22.22 1.59
N ARG A 566 -15.58 22.35 1.33
CA ARG A 566 -14.60 21.25 1.31
C ARG A 566 -13.89 21.18 2.64
N LEU A 567 -13.46 19.96 2.99
CA LEU A 567 -12.70 19.68 4.20
C LEU A 567 -11.33 19.10 3.83
N HIS A 568 -10.29 19.65 4.44
CA HIS A 568 -8.92 19.17 4.46
C HIS A 568 -8.50 18.95 5.90
N TRP A 569 -7.53 18.07 6.16
CA TRP A 569 -6.95 17.95 7.49
C TRP A 569 -5.42 17.89 7.48
N LEU A 570 -4.82 18.33 8.56
CA LEU A 570 -3.39 18.37 8.82
C LEU A 570 -3.15 18.09 10.30
N LYS A 571 -2.07 17.40 10.66
CA LYS A 571 -1.63 17.28 12.06
C LYS A 571 -1.14 18.61 12.60
N ALA A 572 -1.49 18.97 13.83
CA ALA A 572 -1.17 20.27 14.42
C ALA A 572 0.34 20.53 14.49
N TYR A 573 1.17 19.51 14.73
CA TYR A 573 2.64 19.66 14.72
C TYR A 573 3.22 20.06 13.36
N ARG A 574 2.50 19.85 12.25
CA ARG A 574 2.93 20.30 10.91
C ARG A 574 2.72 21.78 10.67
N VAL A 575 1.96 22.45 11.51
CA VAL A 575 1.82 23.91 11.47
C VAL A 575 3.14 24.54 11.90
N PRO A 576 3.72 25.47 11.13
CA PRO A 576 5.00 26.09 11.47
C PRO A 576 4.94 26.82 12.79
N GLU A 577 5.93 26.57 13.64
CA GLU A 577 6.11 27.33 14.86
C GLU A 577 6.51 28.77 14.56
N GLY A 578 5.94 29.70 15.30
CA GLY A 578 6.16 31.11 15.11
C GLY A 578 6.33 31.85 16.43
N SER A 579 7.04 32.98 16.43
CA SER A 579 7.04 33.89 17.57
C SER A 579 5.67 34.59 17.71
N ARG A 580 5.35 35.13 18.89
CA ARG A 580 4.09 35.87 19.11
C ARG A 580 3.85 36.98 18.08
N GLN A 581 4.91 37.68 17.67
CA GLN A 581 4.83 38.79 16.72
C GLN A 581 4.91 38.39 15.25
N SER A 582 5.21 37.14 14.91
CA SER A 582 5.32 36.69 13.52
C SER A 582 3.95 36.63 12.85
N LYS A 583 3.92 36.82 11.51
CA LYS A 583 2.70 36.68 10.67
C LYS A 583 2.25 35.24 10.49
N GLY A 584 3.10 34.28 10.74
CA GLY A 584 2.87 32.89 10.35
C GLY A 584 3.13 32.65 8.85
N LYS A 585 2.62 31.55 8.33
CA LYS A 585 2.73 31.15 6.89
C LYS A 585 1.35 30.99 6.27
N PRO A 586 1.18 31.23 4.95
CA PRO A 586 -0.08 31.02 4.28
C PRO A 586 -0.53 29.56 4.36
N VAL A 587 -1.79 29.31 4.68
CA VAL A 587 -2.39 27.97 4.75
C VAL A 587 -2.26 27.22 3.43
N VAL A 588 -2.32 27.92 2.29
CA VAL A 588 -2.13 27.34 0.94
C VAL A 588 -0.80 26.63 0.74
N ASN A 589 0.23 26.94 1.55
CA ASN A 589 1.52 26.27 1.49
C ASN A 589 1.53 24.92 2.25
N MET A 590 0.47 24.62 3.01
CA MET A 590 0.37 23.43 3.85
C MET A 590 -0.76 22.51 3.40
N ILE A 591 -1.81 23.05 2.79
CA ILE A 591 -2.94 22.31 2.24
C ILE A 591 -2.76 22.23 0.72
N ALA A 592 -2.57 21.02 0.20
CA ALA A 592 -2.45 20.82 -1.23
C ALA A 592 -3.80 21.05 -1.95
N ASP A 593 -3.73 21.53 -3.19
CA ASP A 593 -4.85 21.61 -4.15
C ASP A 593 -6.06 22.49 -3.71
N LEU A 594 -5.81 23.61 -3.02
CA LEU A 594 -6.85 24.66 -2.87
C LEU A 594 -7.15 25.32 -4.22
N GLU A 595 -8.42 25.49 -4.53
CA GLU A 595 -8.88 26.14 -5.77
C GLU A 595 -8.66 27.68 -5.71
N PRO A 596 -8.52 28.35 -6.86
CA PRO A 596 -8.41 29.80 -6.87
C PRO A 596 -9.63 30.45 -6.18
N GLY A 597 -9.38 31.29 -5.18
CA GLY A 597 -10.42 31.93 -4.38
C GLY A 597 -10.97 31.11 -3.22
N GLU A 598 -10.52 29.87 -3.04
CA GLU A 598 -10.88 29.06 -1.90
C GLU A 598 -10.11 29.50 -0.64
N LYS A 599 -10.85 29.71 0.45
CA LYS A 599 -10.32 30.17 1.75
C LYS A 599 -10.83 29.28 2.87
N VAL A 600 -10.05 29.13 3.93
CA VAL A 600 -10.48 28.46 5.15
C VAL A 600 -11.47 29.35 5.90
N GLU A 601 -12.67 28.84 6.12
CA GLU A 601 -13.71 29.52 6.88
C GLU A 601 -13.71 29.12 8.34
N ASP A 602 -13.56 27.82 8.61
CA ASP A 602 -13.56 27.31 9.98
C ASP A 602 -12.55 26.18 10.15
N THR A 603 -12.15 25.89 11.41
CA THR A 603 -11.19 24.86 11.75
C THR A 603 -11.63 24.13 13.01
N VAL A 604 -11.72 22.81 12.92
CA VAL A 604 -12.09 21.94 14.05
C VAL A 604 -10.93 21.02 14.38
N CYS A 605 -10.67 20.81 15.66
CA CYS A 605 -9.63 19.92 16.16
C CYS A 605 -10.24 18.60 16.62
N VAL A 606 -9.62 17.49 16.24
CA VAL A 606 -10.01 16.16 16.72
C VAL A 606 -8.78 15.29 16.95
N SER A 607 -8.81 14.46 17.97
CA SER A 607 -7.75 13.50 18.25
C SER A 607 -7.81 12.29 17.34
N ASP A 608 -9.04 11.82 17.02
CA ASP A 608 -9.34 10.67 16.16
C ASP A 608 -10.72 10.81 15.48
N PHE A 609 -11.18 9.76 14.77
CA PHE A 609 -12.43 9.75 14.00
C PHE A 609 -13.37 8.61 14.43
N PRO A 610 -13.87 8.61 15.69
CA PRO A 610 -14.75 7.57 16.19
C PRO A 610 -16.10 7.54 15.45
N GLU A 611 -16.74 6.35 15.41
CA GLU A 611 -18.00 6.14 14.70
C GLU A 611 -19.22 6.71 15.42
N ASP A 612 -19.14 6.91 16.72
CA ASP A 612 -20.21 7.39 17.61
C ASP A 612 -20.27 8.91 17.75
N LYS A 613 -19.34 9.64 17.12
CA LYS A 613 -19.34 11.09 17.10
C LYS A 613 -19.75 11.67 15.74
N TYR A 614 -20.18 12.91 15.76
CA TYR A 614 -20.65 13.62 14.58
C TYR A 614 -19.95 14.97 14.47
N LEU A 615 -19.84 15.47 13.24
CA LEU A 615 -19.44 16.82 12.93
C LEU A 615 -20.70 17.62 12.55
N ALA A 616 -21.02 18.62 13.34
CA ALA A 616 -22.11 19.55 13.10
C ALA A 616 -21.59 20.81 12.42
N PHE A 617 -22.33 21.36 11.44
CA PHE A 617 -22.01 22.56 10.70
C PHE A 617 -23.16 23.54 10.79
N CYS A 618 -22.86 24.81 11.05
CA CYS A 618 -23.84 25.89 11.08
C CYS A 618 -23.48 26.96 10.04
N THR A 619 -24.50 27.43 9.30
CA THR A 619 -24.34 28.51 8.31
C THR A 619 -24.87 29.85 8.81
N ARG A 620 -24.45 30.95 8.19
CA ARG A 620 -24.85 32.30 8.51
C ARG A 620 -26.38 32.50 8.43
N ARG A 621 -27.05 31.80 7.49
CA ARG A 621 -28.52 31.80 7.37
C ARG A 621 -29.24 30.88 8.34
N GLY A 622 -28.50 30.31 9.29
CA GLY A 622 -29.07 29.46 10.35
C GLY A 622 -29.45 28.05 9.90
N LEU A 623 -28.84 27.52 8.85
CA LEU A 623 -28.93 26.12 8.48
C LEU A 623 -27.97 25.33 9.37
N LEU A 624 -28.37 24.12 9.76
CA LEU A 624 -27.59 23.19 10.57
C LEU A 624 -27.55 21.82 9.91
N LYS A 625 -26.38 21.20 9.87
CA LYS A 625 -26.15 19.88 9.31
C LYS A 625 -25.33 19.06 10.29
N ARG A 626 -25.58 17.72 10.35
CA ARG A 626 -24.81 16.76 11.14
C ARG A 626 -24.39 15.58 10.26
N THR A 627 -23.12 15.17 10.35
CA THR A 627 -22.54 14.04 9.60
C THR A 627 -21.64 13.23 10.51
N ALA A 628 -21.64 11.89 10.42
CA ALA A 628 -20.76 11.03 11.22
C ALA A 628 -19.28 11.43 11.03
N LEU A 629 -18.53 11.57 12.12
CA LEU A 629 -17.13 12.01 12.12
C LEU A 629 -16.22 11.03 11.35
N SER A 630 -16.49 9.73 11.45
CA SER A 630 -15.77 8.67 10.71
C SER A 630 -15.82 8.83 9.19
N ALA A 631 -16.82 9.54 8.64
CA ALA A 631 -16.91 9.86 7.22
C ALA A 631 -15.77 10.77 6.73
N TYR A 632 -15.01 11.39 7.64
CA TYR A 632 -13.92 12.31 7.36
C TYR A 632 -12.54 11.74 7.69
N SER A 633 -12.42 10.46 8.07
CA SER A 633 -11.15 9.80 8.43
C SER A 633 -10.17 9.66 7.25
N ASN A 634 -10.65 9.67 6.01
CA ASN A 634 -9.83 9.45 4.82
C ASN A 634 -10.02 10.58 3.81
N VAL A 635 -9.23 11.64 3.98
CA VAL A 635 -9.24 12.83 3.10
C VAL A 635 -8.14 12.70 2.05
N ARG A 636 -8.51 12.81 0.77
CA ARG A 636 -7.56 12.85 -0.35
C ARG A 636 -6.89 14.22 -0.43
N ASN A 637 -5.75 14.33 -1.11
CA ASN A 637 -5.02 15.60 -1.28
C ASN A 637 -5.91 16.76 -1.78
N LYS A 638 -6.88 16.46 -2.64
CA LYS A 638 -7.86 17.46 -3.15
C LYS A 638 -8.94 17.87 -2.15
N GLY A 639 -8.87 17.40 -0.90
CA GLY A 639 -9.95 17.56 0.06
C GLY A 639 -11.18 16.70 -0.28
N ILE A 640 -12.16 16.72 0.61
CA ILE A 640 -13.46 16.05 0.44
C ILE A 640 -14.60 17.05 0.70
N LYS A 641 -15.74 16.88 0.04
CA LYS A 641 -16.94 17.68 0.34
C LYS A 641 -17.41 17.43 1.77
N ALA A 642 -17.66 18.49 2.51
CA ALA A 642 -18.15 18.46 3.88
C ALA A 642 -19.61 18.92 3.99
N ILE A 643 -19.96 19.98 3.29
CA ILE A 643 -21.30 20.55 3.24
C ILE A 643 -21.56 21.17 1.87
N LYS A 644 -22.81 21.15 1.40
CA LYS A 644 -23.24 21.94 0.25
C LYS A 644 -23.80 23.25 0.75
N LEU A 645 -23.20 24.35 0.35
CA LEU A 645 -23.64 25.72 0.67
C LEU A 645 -24.52 26.28 -0.46
N ASP A 646 -25.53 27.05 -0.11
CA ASP A 646 -26.32 27.85 -1.07
C ASP A 646 -25.56 29.11 -1.50
N GLU A 647 -25.90 29.64 -2.68
CA GLU A 647 -25.32 30.88 -3.16
C GLU A 647 -25.59 32.04 -2.19
N GLY A 648 -24.52 32.67 -1.72
CA GLY A 648 -24.55 33.74 -0.76
C GLY A 648 -24.79 33.31 0.71
N ASP A 649 -24.71 32.03 1.05
CA ASP A 649 -24.62 31.58 2.42
C ASP A 649 -23.16 31.19 2.73
N GLU A 650 -22.74 31.30 3.98
CA GLU A 650 -21.40 31.06 4.45
C GLU A 650 -21.41 30.15 5.69
N LEU A 651 -20.37 29.35 5.83
CA LEU A 651 -20.17 28.60 7.06
C LEU A 651 -19.77 29.54 8.19
N VAL A 652 -20.37 29.36 9.37
CA VAL A 652 -20.07 30.19 10.55
C VAL A 652 -19.21 29.38 11.51
N GLU A 653 -19.63 28.17 11.83
CA GLU A 653 -18.98 27.36 12.86
C GLU A 653 -19.26 25.89 12.67
N SER A 654 -18.29 25.05 13.07
CA SER A 654 -18.42 23.60 13.10
C SER A 654 -18.01 23.09 14.46
N ALA A 655 -18.67 22.01 14.93
CA ALA A 655 -18.37 21.41 16.23
C ALA A 655 -18.54 19.90 16.20
N VAL A 656 -17.76 19.20 17.02
CA VAL A 656 -17.91 17.77 17.25
C VAL A 656 -18.99 17.55 18.31
N THR A 657 -19.88 16.57 18.07
CA THR A 657 -20.98 16.22 18.99
C THR A 657 -21.04 14.71 19.22
N ASP A 658 -21.60 14.29 20.34
CA ASP A 658 -21.74 12.87 20.73
C ASP A 658 -23.10 12.22 20.37
N GLY A 659 -23.99 12.98 19.74
CA GLY A 659 -25.33 12.50 19.36
C GLY A 659 -26.44 12.75 20.38
N ASN A 660 -26.10 13.16 21.60
CA ASN A 660 -27.04 13.34 22.72
C ASN A 660 -26.99 14.72 23.38
N GLU A 661 -26.26 15.66 22.80
CA GLU A 661 -26.04 16.98 23.32
C GLU A 661 -27.13 17.95 22.84
N GLN A 662 -27.05 19.19 23.31
CA GLN A 662 -27.94 20.28 22.89
C GLN A 662 -27.15 21.31 22.16
N ILE A 663 -27.78 21.93 21.16
CA ILE A 663 -27.18 22.96 20.34
C ILE A 663 -27.83 24.31 20.68
N ILE A 664 -26.99 25.32 20.86
CA ILE A 664 -27.39 26.70 20.97
C ILE A 664 -26.86 27.44 19.76
N LEU A 665 -27.74 28.01 18.92
CA LEU A 665 -27.39 28.96 17.86
C LEU A 665 -27.60 30.37 18.36
N ALA A 666 -26.60 31.23 18.23
CA ALA A 666 -26.68 32.62 18.65
C ALA A 666 -26.62 33.57 17.44
N SER A 667 -27.54 34.58 17.44
CA SER A 667 -27.56 35.57 16.41
C SER A 667 -26.77 36.83 16.80
N LYS A 668 -26.36 37.57 15.82
CA LYS A 668 -25.64 38.85 15.94
C LYS A 668 -26.36 39.86 16.81
N LYS A 669 -27.69 39.95 16.72
CA LYS A 669 -28.53 40.82 17.53
C LYS A 669 -28.87 40.31 18.92
N GLY A 670 -28.19 39.27 19.38
CA GLY A 670 -28.27 38.80 20.76
C GLY A 670 -29.44 37.89 21.04
N LEU A 671 -29.96 37.16 20.06
CA LEU A 671 -30.92 36.05 20.27
C LEU A 671 -30.17 34.71 20.29
N ALA A 672 -30.72 33.76 21.02
CA ALA A 672 -30.21 32.38 21.08
C ALA A 672 -31.37 31.37 21.02
N CYS A 673 -31.19 30.31 20.22
CA CYS A 673 -32.12 29.20 20.06
C CYS A 673 -31.50 27.92 20.57
N ARG A 674 -32.08 27.30 21.63
CA ARG A 674 -31.61 26.03 22.22
C ARG A 674 -32.55 24.89 21.85
N PHE A 675 -31.98 23.79 21.32
CA PHE A 675 -32.73 22.56 20.95
C PHE A 675 -31.82 21.34 21.01
N ASP A 676 -32.44 20.15 20.99
CA ASP A 676 -31.67 18.87 21.00
C ASP A 676 -31.06 18.59 19.63
N GLU A 677 -29.79 18.15 19.61
CA GLU A 677 -29.14 17.77 18.34
C GLU A 677 -29.82 16.57 17.66
N SER A 678 -30.54 15.72 18.39
CA SER A 678 -31.31 14.59 17.83
C SER A 678 -32.39 15.01 16.84
N GLU A 679 -32.86 16.28 16.90
CA GLU A 679 -33.76 16.85 15.92
C GLU A 679 -33.11 17.09 14.54
N VAL A 680 -31.77 17.03 14.47
CA VAL A 680 -30.99 17.14 13.24
C VAL A 680 -30.55 15.77 12.81
N ARG A 681 -31.28 15.16 11.86
CA ARG A 681 -30.94 13.83 11.34
C ARG A 681 -29.54 13.81 10.75
N PRO A 682 -28.68 12.80 11.07
CA PRO A 682 -27.41 12.63 10.39
C PRO A 682 -27.59 12.44 8.88
N THR A 683 -26.77 13.13 8.10
CA THR A 683 -26.83 13.09 6.63
C THR A 683 -25.44 12.87 6.02
N GLY A 684 -25.39 12.46 4.77
CA GLY A 684 -24.12 12.29 4.04
C GLY A 684 -23.39 13.60 3.79
N ARG A 685 -22.13 13.54 3.43
CA ARG A 685 -21.24 14.69 3.25
C ARG A 685 -21.73 15.74 2.24
N ASP A 686 -22.35 15.32 1.15
CA ASP A 686 -22.77 16.19 0.01
C ASP A 686 -24.23 16.65 0.14
N THR A 687 -24.66 17.05 1.33
CA THR A 687 -26.02 17.56 1.58
C THR A 687 -25.97 18.95 2.16
N MET A 688 -27.07 19.69 2.00
CA MET A 688 -27.34 20.95 2.69
C MET A 688 -27.84 20.67 4.11
N GLY A 689 -27.90 21.67 4.95
CA GLY A 689 -28.47 21.56 6.28
C GLY A 689 -30.00 21.63 6.32
N VAL A 690 -30.53 21.58 7.53
CA VAL A 690 -31.92 21.90 7.86
C VAL A 690 -31.99 23.20 8.66
N ARG A 691 -33.14 23.89 8.69
CA ARG A 691 -33.27 25.14 9.44
C ARG A 691 -33.09 24.90 10.95
N GLY A 692 -32.05 25.50 11.53
CA GLY A 692 -31.73 25.46 12.95
C GLY A 692 -32.36 26.65 13.71
N MET A 693 -32.31 27.88 13.14
CA MET A 693 -32.86 29.09 13.71
C MET A 693 -33.65 29.88 12.66
N ASN A 694 -34.71 30.57 13.08
CA ASN A 694 -35.51 31.46 12.23
C ASN A 694 -35.11 32.91 12.51
N LEU A 695 -34.30 33.46 11.62
CA LEU A 695 -33.72 34.80 11.71
C LEU A 695 -34.65 35.87 11.18
N ALA A 696 -34.52 37.11 11.64
CA ALA A 696 -35.06 38.30 10.97
C ALA A 696 -34.23 38.62 9.71
N ASP A 697 -34.81 39.44 8.78
CA ASP A 697 -34.16 39.72 7.50
C ASP A 697 -32.80 40.43 7.63
N ASP A 698 -32.57 41.11 8.76
CA ASP A 698 -31.36 41.87 9.06
C ASP A 698 -30.50 41.26 10.18
N ASP A 699 -30.73 40.01 10.49
CA ASP A 699 -29.99 39.26 11.52
C ASP A 699 -29.29 38.01 10.90
N GLU A 700 -28.22 37.58 11.50
CA GLU A 700 -27.42 36.45 11.06
C GLU A 700 -26.93 35.60 12.26
N VAL A 701 -26.72 34.30 12.06
CA VAL A 701 -26.05 33.45 13.08
C VAL A 701 -24.57 33.77 13.08
N VAL A 702 -24.02 33.99 14.26
CA VAL A 702 -22.60 34.30 14.47
C VAL A 702 -21.86 33.24 15.28
N SER A 703 -22.57 32.38 16.01
CA SER A 703 -21.93 31.34 16.82
C SER A 703 -22.85 30.15 17.09
N MET A 704 -22.26 28.96 17.26
CA MET A 704 -22.90 27.70 17.66
C MET A 704 -22.18 27.10 18.86
N ALA A 705 -22.90 26.82 19.94
CA ALA A 705 -22.37 26.14 21.11
C ALA A 705 -23.04 24.76 21.29
N VAL A 706 -22.22 23.76 21.55
CA VAL A 706 -22.67 22.41 21.95
C VAL A 706 -22.62 22.30 23.46
N VAL A 707 -23.75 22.07 24.09
CA VAL A 707 -23.90 22.21 25.54
C VAL A 707 -24.72 21.09 26.17
N LYS A 708 -24.54 20.90 27.47
CA LYS A 708 -25.38 20.10 28.36
C LYS A 708 -26.15 21.00 29.31
N PRO A 709 -27.23 20.53 29.93
CA PRO A 709 -28.04 21.37 30.81
C PRO A 709 -27.25 22.01 31.96
N GLU A 710 -26.27 21.30 32.49
CA GLU A 710 -25.43 21.72 33.63
C GLU A 710 -24.33 22.72 33.25
N ASP A 711 -24.10 22.94 31.96
CA ASP A 711 -23.03 23.83 31.48
C ASP A 711 -23.35 25.33 31.69
N LYS A 712 -22.33 26.15 31.67
CA LYS A 712 -22.42 27.60 31.62
C LYS A 712 -22.11 28.14 30.23
N LEU A 713 -22.77 29.20 29.84
CA LEU A 713 -22.67 29.84 28.57
C LEU A 713 -22.06 31.25 28.70
N LEU A 714 -20.88 31.44 28.15
CA LEU A 714 -20.25 32.74 28.00
C LEU A 714 -20.78 33.42 26.73
N THR A 715 -21.29 34.65 26.81
CA THR A 715 -21.66 35.47 25.67
C THR A 715 -20.75 36.69 25.63
N VAL A 716 -20.11 36.98 24.49
CA VAL A 716 -19.17 38.10 24.33
C VAL A 716 -19.61 38.97 23.14
N THR A 717 -19.47 40.30 23.30
CA THR A 717 -19.81 41.29 22.28
C THR A 717 -18.58 42.05 21.78
N GLU A 718 -18.69 42.64 20.61
CA GLU A 718 -17.58 43.28 19.88
C GLU A 718 -16.86 44.39 20.64
N ASN A 719 -17.56 45.15 21.51
CA ASN A 719 -16.99 46.25 22.25
C ASN A 719 -16.36 45.85 23.59
N GLY A 720 -16.02 44.56 23.77
CA GLY A 720 -15.28 44.11 24.95
C GLY A 720 -16.12 43.77 26.16
N TYR A 721 -17.42 43.59 26.01
CA TYR A 721 -18.31 43.16 27.11
C TYR A 721 -18.66 41.71 27.02
N GLY A 722 -18.85 41.07 28.15
CA GLY A 722 -19.27 39.66 28.21
C GLY A 722 -19.89 39.29 29.54
N LYS A 723 -20.53 38.17 29.59
CA LYS A 723 -21.19 37.62 30.78
C LYS A 723 -21.32 36.10 30.72
N ILE A 724 -21.49 35.49 31.86
CA ILE A 724 -21.82 34.09 32.01
C ILE A 724 -23.28 33.95 32.42
N SER A 725 -24.00 32.97 31.81
CA SER A 725 -25.37 32.61 32.19
C SER A 725 -25.49 31.07 32.22
N ASP A 726 -26.41 30.56 33.07
CA ASP A 726 -26.69 29.12 33.07
C ASP A 726 -27.38 28.70 31.76
N VAL A 727 -27.02 27.54 31.24
CA VAL A 727 -27.67 26.99 30.04
C VAL A 727 -29.15 26.74 30.28
N ASP A 728 -29.56 26.42 31.53
CA ASP A 728 -30.97 26.21 31.88
C ASP A 728 -31.80 27.51 31.88
N ASP A 729 -31.19 28.68 31.89
CA ASP A 729 -31.89 29.93 31.64
C ASP A 729 -32.48 30.03 30.23
N TYR A 730 -31.96 29.25 29.27
CA TYR A 730 -32.40 29.22 27.88
C TYR A 730 -33.47 28.13 27.69
N ARG A 731 -34.71 28.57 27.47
CA ARG A 731 -35.83 27.64 27.22
C ARG A 731 -35.49 26.70 26.07
N ARG A 732 -35.53 25.39 26.33
CA ARG A 732 -35.46 24.36 25.31
C ARG A 732 -36.67 24.48 24.36
N THR A 733 -36.40 24.59 23.06
CA THR A 733 -37.39 24.70 21.99
C THR A 733 -37.10 23.71 20.88
N HIS A 734 -37.95 23.66 19.87
CA HIS A 734 -37.62 22.92 18.64
C HIS A 734 -36.70 23.74 17.77
N ARG A 735 -35.89 23.06 16.92
CA ARG A 735 -35.11 23.73 15.87
C ARG A 735 -36.00 24.61 14.99
N GLY A 736 -35.44 25.66 14.42
CA GLY A 736 -36.19 26.63 13.61
C GLY A 736 -37.02 27.63 14.43
N GLY A 737 -36.83 27.73 15.77
CA GLY A 737 -37.39 28.78 16.60
C GLY A 737 -36.77 30.15 16.38
N LYS A 738 -37.42 31.23 16.80
CA LYS A 738 -36.89 32.62 16.78
C LYS A 738 -35.80 32.84 17.84
N GLY A 739 -35.70 31.96 18.85
CA GLY A 739 -34.80 32.09 19.98
C GLY A 739 -35.32 33.04 21.08
N VAL A 740 -34.48 33.18 22.10
CA VAL A 740 -34.69 34.07 23.25
C VAL A 740 -33.49 34.99 23.41
N ILE A 741 -33.65 36.17 24.09
CA ILE A 741 -32.55 37.09 24.30
C ILE A 741 -31.43 36.37 25.10
N THR A 742 -30.23 36.33 24.57
CA THR A 742 -29.00 35.90 25.25
C THR A 742 -28.29 37.06 25.92
N ILE A 743 -28.19 38.21 25.24
CA ILE A 743 -27.64 39.45 25.79
C ILE A 743 -28.38 40.62 25.17
N LYS A 744 -28.58 41.69 25.96
CA LYS A 744 -29.13 42.91 25.39
C LYS A 744 -28.02 43.70 24.68
N THR A 745 -28.12 43.84 23.36
CA THR A 745 -27.20 44.64 22.57
C THR A 745 -27.62 46.08 22.49
N ASP A 746 -26.68 47.00 22.55
CA ASP A 746 -26.83 48.43 22.33
C ASP A 746 -25.49 49.05 21.90
N ASP A 747 -25.48 50.37 21.63
CA ASP A 747 -24.27 51.09 21.18
C ASP A 747 -23.07 50.97 22.14
N ARG A 748 -23.31 50.66 23.40
CA ARG A 748 -22.25 50.51 24.41
C ARG A 748 -21.51 49.19 24.28
N ASN A 749 -22.22 48.07 24.14
CA ASN A 749 -21.60 46.72 24.12
C ASN A 749 -21.46 46.16 22.71
N GLY A 750 -22.19 46.71 21.71
CA GLY A 750 -22.11 46.27 20.35
C GLY A 750 -22.81 44.94 20.08
N ASP A 751 -22.58 44.39 18.89
CA ASP A 751 -23.15 43.12 18.44
C ASP A 751 -22.49 41.92 19.10
N VAL A 752 -23.17 40.77 19.13
CA VAL A 752 -22.61 39.49 19.63
C VAL A 752 -21.58 38.99 18.64
N VAL A 753 -20.41 38.58 19.16
CA VAL A 753 -19.31 37.99 18.39
C VAL A 753 -19.23 36.48 18.62
N SER A 754 -19.35 36.05 19.88
CA SER A 754 -19.16 34.64 20.22
C SER A 754 -20.00 34.22 21.42
N VAL A 755 -20.42 32.96 21.37
CA VAL A 755 -21.07 32.28 22.49
C VAL A 755 -20.34 30.94 22.69
N ARG A 756 -19.78 30.72 23.89
CA ARG A 756 -18.98 29.55 24.22
C ARG A 756 -19.47 28.84 25.47
N LYS A 757 -19.42 27.51 25.46
CA LYS A 757 -19.50 26.70 26.66
C LYS A 757 -18.24 26.95 27.51
N VAL A 758 -18.40 27.14 28.82
CA VAL A 758 -17.30 27.39 29.75
C VAL A 758 -17.56 26.72 31.08
N SER A 759 -16.46 26.34 31.80
CA SER A 759 -16.47 26.06 33.23
C SER A 759 -15.88 27.26 34.01
N LEU A 760 -16.25 27.43 35.27
CA LEU A 760 -15.69 28.53 36.09
C LEU A 760 -14.18 28.38 36.34
N ASP A 761 -13.67 27.16 36.30
CA ASP A 761 -12.26 26.83 36.52
C ASP A 761 -11.42 26.99 35.25
N ASP A 762 -12.08 27.16 34.08
CA ASP A 762 -11.41 27.38 32.81
C ASP A 762 -10.70 28.75 32.75
N GLN A 763 -9.75 28.84 31.87
CA GLN A 763 -9.18 30.12 31.47
C GLN A 763 -9.75 30.52 30.11
N LEU A 764 -9.67 31.78 29.78
CA LEU A 764 -10.23 32.37 28.58
C LEU A 764 -9.15 33.13 27.82
N MET A 765 -9.05 32.92 26.51
CA MET A 765 -8.31 33.76 25.59
C MET A 765 -9.26 34.62 24.76
N VAL A 766 -9.07 35.94 24.79
CA VAL A 766 -9.85 36.92 24.03
C VAL A 766 -8.93 37.69 23.11
N THR A 767 -9.28 37.76 21.83
CA THR A 767 -8.47 38.39 20.80
C THR A 767 -9.24 39.56 20.16
N SER A 768 -8.55 40.69 19.93
CA SER A 768 -9.08 41.83 19.21
C SER A 768 -8.67 41.87 17.73
N GLN A 769 -9.38 42.69 16.94
CA GLN A 769 -9.11 42.92 15.51
C GLN A 769 -7.65 43.40 15.26
N GLN A 770 -7.12 44.23 16.17
CA GLN A 770 -5.73 44.70 16.10
C GLN A 770 -4.70 43.67 16.60
N GLY A 771 -5.10 42.40 16.84
CA GLY A 771 -4.20 41.31 17.26
C GLY A 771 -3.78 41.35 18.73
N LYS A 772 -4.46 42.07 19.58
CA LYS A 772 -4.21 42.08 21.03
C LYS A 772 -4.90 40.83 21.63
N ILE A 773 -4.20 40.15 22.54
CA ILE A 773 -4.68 38.93 23.22
C ILE A 773 -4.60 39.13 24.73
N ILE A 774 -5.67 38.78 25.43
CA ILE A 774 -5.69 38.67 26.89
C ILE A 774 -6.00 37.22 27.28
N ARG A 775 -5.32 36.71 28.31
CA ARG A 775 -5.60 35.42 28.96
C ARG A 775 -6.03 35.69 30.39
N MET A 776 -7.20 35.22 30.82
CA MET A 776 -7.82 35.48 32.11
C MET A 776 -8.59 34.23 32.60
N PHE A 777 -8.97 34.20 33.88
CA PHE A 777 -9.87 33.16 34.39
C PHE A 777 -11.32 33.46 34.06
N VAL A 778 -12.11 32.43 33.74
CA VAL A 778 -13.55 32.54 33.51
C VAL A 778 -14.29 33.03 34.75
N ASN A 779 -13.90 32.58 35.96
CA ASN A 779 -14.51 33.01 37.21
C ASN A 779 -14.36 34.51 37.53
N GLU A 780 -13.50 35.25 36.84
CA GLU A 780 -13.45 36.70 36.96
C GLU A 780 -14.63 37.39 36.27
N ILE A 781 -15.37 36.68 35.41
CA ILE A 781 -16.53 37.22 34.70
C ILE A 781 -17.80 36.95 35.50
N ARG A 782 -18.55 38.00 35.76
CA ARG A 782 -19.75 37.91 36.59
C ARG A 782 -20.85 37.06 35.94
N GLU A 783 -21.38 36.09 36.69
CA GLU A 783 -22.58 35.39 36.30
C GLU A 783 -23.81 36.30 36.41
N THR A 784 -24.60 36.32 35.35
CA THR A 784 -25.82 37.18 35.32
C THR A 784 -26.88 36.57 34.40
N GLY A 785 -28.15 36.85 34.67
CA GLY A 785 -29.25 36.35 33.85
C GLY A 785 -29.20 36.87 32.38
N ARG A 786 -29.91 36.17 31.50
CA ARG A 786 -29.90 36.34 30.02
C ARG A 786 -30.08 37.82 29.55
N ASN A 787 -30.93 38.60 30.19
CA ASN A 787 -31.28 39.96 29.78
C ASN A 787 -30.24 41.03 30.18
N ALA A 788 -29.13 40.67 30.84
CA ALA A 788 -28.11 41.61 31.25
C ALA A 788 -27.22 42.03 30.05
N LYS A 789 -26.59 43.22 30.16
CA LYS A 789 -25.68 43.74 29.13
C LYS A 789 -24.23 43.32 29.25
N GLY A 790 -23.90 42.51 30.29
CA GLY A 790 -22.54 42.01 30.55
C GLY A 790 -21.65 43.03 31.29
N VAL A 791 -20.44 42.55 31.63
CA VAL A 791 -19.36 43.34 32.24
C VAL A 791 -18.19 43.47 31.24
N ARG A 792 -17.31 44.46 31.50
CA ARG A 792 -16.14 44.62 30.61
C ARG A 792 -15.15 43.50 30.84
N ILE A 793 -14.81 42.78 29.78
CA ILE A 793 -13.81 41.70 29.78
C ILE A 793 -12.46 42.24 29.32
N MET A 794 -12.45 43.05 28.23
CA MET A 794 -11.26 43.63 27.65
C MET A 794 -11.46 45.11 27.44
N ASP A 795 -10.41 45.95 27.70
CA ASP A 795 -10.48 47.38 27.44
C ASP A 795 -10.14 47.68 25.99
N MET A 796 -11.20 48.03 25.23
CA MET A 796 -11.07 48.33 23.81
C MET A 796 -10.68 49.82 23.65
N ARG A 797 -9.60 50.09 22.91
CA ARG A 797 -9.11 51.47 22.65
C ARG A 797 -9.33 51.80 21.17
N GLY A 798 -9.91 52.97 20.91
CA GLY A 798 -10.21 53.45 19.54
C GLY A 798 -11.32 52.57 18.94
N ASP A 799 -11.17 52.25 17.66
CA ASP A 799 -12.15 51.47 16.87
C ASP A 799 -11.85 49.95 16.92
N ASP A 800 -11.03 49.49 17.87
CA ASP A 800 -10.69 48.06 18.02
C ASP A 800 -11.90 47.24 18.51
N LYS A 801 -12.08 46.01 18.02
CA LYS A 801 -13.20 45.14 18.34
C LYS A 801 -12.74 43.73 18.63
N ILE A 802 -13.46 43.00 19.52
CA ILE A 802 -13.22 41.58 19.73
C ILE A 802 -13.59 40.81 18.48
N THR A 803 -12.72 39.86 18.08
CA THR A 803 -12.92 38.99 16.91
C THR A 803 -12.96 37.49 17.25
N ALA A 804 -12.25 37.06 18.30
CA ALA A 804 -12.23 35.65 18.69
C ALA A 804 -12.19 35.48 20.22
N VAL A 805 -12.84 34.44 20.71
CA VAL A 805 -12.93 34.07 22.12
C VAL A 805 -12.82 32.58 22.23
N GLU A 806 -11.83 32.06 22.99
CA GLU A 806 -11.59 30.63 23.15
C GLU A 806 -11.36 30.26 24.61
N PRO A 807 -12.14 29.33 25.17
CA PRO A 807 -11.87 28.76 26.50
C PRO A 807 -10.69 27.78 26.47
N ILE A 808 -9.88 27.82 27.53
CA ILE A 808 -8.81 26.87 27.83
C ILE A 808 -9.35 25.96 28.93
N ILE A 809 -9.63 24.72 28.58
CA ILE A 809 -10.14 23.71 29.51
C ILE A 809 -9.00 23.33 30.48
N SER A 810 -9.27 23.38 31.77
CA SER A 810 -8.34 22.88 32.81
C SER A 810 -8.60 21.39 33.00
N ASP A 811 -7.67 20.51 32.59
CA ASP A 811 -7.75 19.09 32.89
C ASP A 811 -7.53 18.84 34.38
N ASP A 812 -8.54 18.34 35.09
CA ASP A 812 -8.51 18.00 36.55
C ASP A 812 -7.65 16.75 36.86
N GLU A 813 -6.93 16.13 35.93
CA GLU A 813 -6.19 14.89 36.15
C GLU A 813 -4.71 15.06 36.60
N GLU A 814 -4.14 16.26 36.64
CA GLU A 814 -2.73 16.46 37.05
C GLU A 814 -2.51 16.68 38.57
N GLN A 815 -3.54 16.75 39.40
CA GLN A 815 -3.37 16.98 40.84
C GLN A 815 -3.34 15.72 41.75
N ALA A 816 -3.34 14.51 41.20
CA ALA A 816 -3.35 13.27 41.96
C ALA A 816 -1.97 12.60 42.19
N GLN A 817 -0.85 13.22 41.80
CA GLN A 817 0.49 12.69 42.13
C GLN A 817 1.34 13.77 42.84
N GLY A 818 1.07 13.98 44.12
CA GLY A 818 2.01 14.61 45.04
C GLY A 818 3.19 13.66 45.35
N PRO A 819 4.38 14.19 45.57
CA PRO A 819 5.56 13.35 45.80
C PRO A 819 5.48 12.67 47.14
N GLU A 820 5.39 11.34 47.15
CA GLU A 820 5.77 10.58 48.37
C GLU A 820 7.27 10.57 48.51
N ALA A 821 7.70 10.85 49.71
CA ALA A 821 9.09 11.08 50.23
C ALA A 821 10.07 9.88 50.04
#